data_926ac337993d675aa16201096f0d8349
#
_entry.id   926ac337993d675aa16201096f0d8349
#
_cell.length_a   1.000
_cell.length_b   1.000
_cell.length_c   1.000
_cell.angle_alpha   90.00
_cell.angle_beta   90.00
_cell.angle_gamma   90.00
#
_symmetry.space_group_name_H-M   'P 1'
#
loop_
_entity.id
_entity.type
_entity.pdbx_description
1 polymer ?
#
loop_
_entity_poly.entity_id
_entity_poly.type
_entity_poly.pdbx_seq_one_letter_code
_entity_poly.pdbx_strand_id
1 'polypeptide(L)'
;MKVYYFLCMFMLIPALGWSQGTLFGTVKDAQSDYGLSGATIVLLHEDSSRSQQGVVTDENGRFIFNDLPLGRHSFEISLLGYHTKRVQNILIVAGKSTPLHVLIEERFEKLNEIVLKAQSESPPSGLVNTMQVHSAQRFEVEAVERFSGGRRDVARMARNYAGVLNTDDSRNDILVRGNSPTGVLWRLEGVPIPNPNHFAVAGTTGGPVGAVNLNMLGNSNFLRGAFPAEYGNVSAGVFDLQFRNGNATEREITAQLHATGGVELQVEGPINPNKYSSYNISYRYALTSLEIIPIGTNAVPNYQDLSFKVNFGKVAGGQLHTFGLMGKSDINFLSDALDEDDLFANPNEDLYNQSELAILGLQYKRYLNQNTYLKSTVAYNYTLSKVQQDNYTLLDNARTKFNALNIEDRLQTLHFSTLINKKLNAAWDFQTGFLVSSSSARSSIQNRDNLSQDQIMDNDGDGLPDFLLVSDFNGGMTQVQLYGQTRYRWSEKVRLTAGVHSQYFSLNRQATFEPRGGIVWQWHPQHNLGFSVGLQTQTQQLPVLFYSTYSPSNGTYSQDNLTLKNSQSTHYIVSYGWQLGPHWSLKAEAYWQQISRVPVERFPSTYSVMNEGANFRFSRKGNLVNRGQGKNQGVELSLERLFHRNLYFLFSGALFDAKYTPSDGIERNTAFNNTYVYNVLGGKEFELSRTQKGITHFFFNTKITGAGGGYYTPINLDATIANNGNEIYLDDQAFSERYPDYFRWDAKIGVRREGKQKNISQEWSIDFLNLTNRENLFVKRYNEVNQSVNNVDQLGFFLDILYKIQF
;
A
#
# COMPACT_ATOMS: atom_id res chain seq x y z
N MET A 1 4.56 -38.95 -3.37
CA MET A 1 3.46 -39.69 -2.68
C MET A 1 2.82 -38.90 -1.52
N LYS A 2 3.44 -37.87 -0.95
CA LYS A 2 2.83 -37.04 0.14
C LYS A 2 1.84 -35.97 -0.37
N VAL A 3 1.86 -35.59 -1.65
CA VAL A 3 1.01 -34.54 -2.24
C VAL A 3 -0.40 -35.06 -2.55
N TYR A 4 -0.58 -36.36 -2.81
CA TYR A 4 -1.88 -36.95 -3.15
C TYR A 4 -2.84 -36.99 -1.94
N TYR A 5 -2.35 -37.10 -0.71
CA TYR A 5 -3.19 -37.11 0.49
C TYR A 5 -3.78 -35.75 0.84
N PHE A 6 -3.11 -34.65 0.44
CA PHE A 6 -3.60 -33.30 0.71
C PHE A 6 -4.71 -32.90 -0.27
N LEU A 7 -4.66 -33.37 -1.53
CA LEU A 7 -5.70 -33.08 -2.53
C LEU A 7 -7.01 -33.87 -2.26
N CYS A 8 -6.93 -35.04 -1.67
CA CYS A 8 -8.10 -35.88 -1.38
C CYS A 8 -8.89 -35.44 -0.15
N MET A 9 -8.31 -34.65 0.76
CA MET A 9 -8.98 -34.20 1.99
C MET A 9 -9.99 -33.07 1.76
N PHE A 10 -9.99 -32.44 0.58
CA PHE A 10 -10.91 -31.36 0.21
C PHE A 10 -12.23 -31.81 -0.43
N MET A 11 -12.48 -33.13 -0.58
CA MET A 11 -13.63 -33.58 -1.35
C MET A 11 -14.88 -33.97 -0.55
N LEU A 12 -14.91 -33.85 0.77
CA LEU A 12 -16.05 -34.34 1.56
C LEU A 12 -16.57 -33.34 2.57
N ILE A 13 -17.53 -32.48 2.17
CA ILE A 13 -18.62 -32.03 3.07
C ILE A 13 -19.85 -31.68 2.19
N PRO A 14 -20.97 -32.39 2.27
CA PRO A 14 -22.23 -31.95 1.70
C PRO A 14 -23.00 -31.13 2.74
N ALA A 15 -23.18 -29.86 2.51
CA ALA A 15 -24.19 -29.05 3.19
C ALA A 15 -25.39 -28.88 2.25
N LEU A 16 -26.53 -29.42 2.63
CA LEU A 16 -27.82 -29.23 1.97
C LEU A 16 -28.45 -27.93 2.48
N GLY A 17 -28.42 -26.89 1.68
CA GLY A 17 -29.11 -25.63 1.94
C GLY A 17 -29.51 -24.97 0.62
N TRP A 18 -30.70 -24.35 0.57
CA TRP A 18 -31.12 -23.48 -0.53
C TRP A 18 -30.36 -22.17 -0.45
N SER A 19 -29.52 -21.85 -1.44
CA SER A 19 -28.71 -20.67 -1.41
C SER A 19 -29.34 -19.52 -2.17
N GLN A 20 -29.73 -18.52 -1.41
CA GLN A 20 -29.94 -17.14 -1.84
C GLN A 20 -28.82 -16.32 -1.20
N GLY A 21 -28.37 -15.25 -1.88
CA GLY A 21 -27.28 -14.43 -1.34
C GLY A 21 -27.75 -13.54 -0.20
N THR A 22 -26.85 -13.26 0.72
CA THR A 22 -27.08 -12.36 1.87
C THR A 22 -26.22 -11.13 1.75
N LEU A 23 -26.83 -9.97 1.95
CA LEU A 23 -26.16 -8.67 2.11
C LEU A 23 -26.33 -8.24 3.57
N PHE A 24 -25.25 -7.98 4.28
CA PHE A 24 -25.30 -7.50 5.65
C PHE A 24 -24.41 -6.28 5.84
N GLY A 25 -24.69 -5.47 6.85
CA GLY A 25 -23.83 -4.33 7.09
C GLY A 25 -24.36 -3.29 8.05
N THR A 26 -23.89 -2.06 7.86
CA THR A 26 -24.28 -0.93 8.70
C THR A 26 -24.51 0.33 7.89
N VAL A 27 -25.51 1.12 8.30
CA VAL A 27 -25.69 2.50 7.85
C VAL A 27 -25.34 3.43 9.00
N LYS A 28 -24.43 4.39 8.78
CA LYS A 28 -23.92 5.27 9.80
C LYS A 28 -23.91 6.72 9.34
N ASP A 29 -23.95 7.64 10.30
CA ASP A 29 -23.72 9.06 10.06
C ASP A 29 -22.27 9.31 9.66
N ALA A 30 -22.05 10.03 8.55
CA ALA A 30 -20.73 10.26 7.99
C ALA A 30 -19.83 11.14 8.88
N GLN A 31 -20.39 11.94 9.80
CA GLN A 31 -19.63 12.85 10.66
C GLN A 31 -19.37 12.24 12.04
N SER A 32 -20.35 11.56 12.63
CA SER A 32 -20.23 10.99 13.98
C SER A 32 -19.91 9.48 13.98
N ASP A 33 -19.93 8.81 12.81
CA ASP A 33 -19.82 7.34 12.65
C ASP A 33 -20.83 6.56 13.53
N TYR A 34 -21.88 7.23 14.02
CA TYR A 34 -22.93 6.62 14.84
C TYR A 34 -23.90 5.84 13.94
N GLY A 35 -24.31 4.67 14.40
CA GLY A 35 -25.27 3.83 13.67
C GLY A 35 -26.64 4.48 13.58
N LEU A 36 -27.22 4.52 12.39
CA LEU A 36 -28.50 5.16 12.11
C LEU A 36 -29.62 4.13 12.09
N SER A 37 -30.50 4.22 13.08
CA SER A 37 -31.71 3.40 13.18
C SER A 37 -32.77 3.86 12.20
N GLY A 38 -33.54 2.93 11.63
CA GLY A 38 -34.66 3.25 10.75
C GLY A 38 -34.26 3.65 9.34
N ALA A 39 -32.99 3.55 8.95
CA ALA A 39 -32.56 3.75 7.58
C ALA A 39 -33.06 2.61 6.70
N THR A 40 -33.64 2.95 5.56
CA THR A 40 -34.21 1.99 4.60
C THR A 40 -33.19 1.66 3.52
N ILE A 41 -32.95 0.39 3.24
CA ILE A 41 -32.14 -0.15 2.16
C ILE A 41 -33.05 -0.84 1.17
N VAL A 42 -33.15 -0.33 -0.06
CA VAL A 42 -34.05 -0.84 -1.10
C VAL A 42 -33.21 -1.35 -2.27
N LEU A 43 -33.53 -2.53 -2.76
CA LEU A 43 -32.97 -3.08 -4.00
C LEU A 43 -33.47 -2.24 -5.19
N LEU A 44 -32.60 -1.90 -6.13
CA LEU A 44 -32.93 -1.21 -7.36
C LEU A 44 -32.98 -2.20 -8.54
N HIS A 45 -33.94 -1.97 -9.46
CA HIS A 45 -33.97 -2.63 -10.76
C HIS A 45 -32.87 -2.04 -11.68
N GLU A 46 -32.62 -2.68 -12.82
CA GLU A 46 -31.61 -2.23 -13.80
C GLU A 46 -31.90 -0.84 -14.36
N ASP A 47 -33.18 -0.45 -14.44
CA ASP A 47 -33.64 0.89 -14.83
C ASP A 47 -33.52 1.93 -13.70
N SER A 48 -32.91 1.58 -12.57
CA SER A 48 -32.80 2.39 -11.36
C SER A 48 -34.11 2.67 -10.63
N SER A 49 -35.23 2.02 -11.01
CA SER A 49 -36.48 2.05 -10.24
C SER A 49 -36.36 1.22 -8.95
N ARG A 50 -37.14 1.60 -7.93
CA ARG A 50 -37.17 0.88 -6.65
C ARG A 50 -37.93 -0.45 -6.80
N SER A 51 -37.32 -1.53 -6.33
CA SER A 51 -38.06 -2.79 -6.19
C SER A 51 -38.95 -2.74 -4.92
N GLN A 52 -39.82 -3.75 -4.77
CA GLN A 52 -40.60 -3.93 -3.54
C GLN A 52 -39.76 -4.58 -2.40
N GLN A 53 -38.54 -5.01 -2.70
CA GLN A 53 -37.67 -5.63 -1.72
C GLN A 53 -36.81 -4.58 -1.00
N GLY A 54 -36.89 -4.57 0.31
CA GLY A 54 -36.11 -3.66 1.16
C GLY A 54 -36.06 -4.13 2.61
N VAL A 55 -35.08 -3.60 3.32
CA VAL A 55 -34.90 -3.84 4.76
C VAL A 55 -34.65 -2.51 5.48
N VAL A 56 -34.82 -2.52 6.78
CA VAL A 56 -34.63 -1.35 7.64
C VAL A 56 -33.56 -1.65 8.68
N THR A 57 -32.72 -0.67 9.02
CA THR A 57 -31.68 -0.82 10.03
C THR A 57 -32.22 -0.89 11.46
N ASP A 58 -31.55 -1.69 12.30
CA ASP A 58 -31.80 -1.81 13.74
C ASP A 58 -31.35 -0.56 14.53
N GLU A 59 -31.51 -0.56 15.86
CA GLU A 59 -31.09 0.50 16.76
C GLU A 59 -29.58 0.84 16.71
N ASN A 60 -28.75 -0.04 16.19
CA ASN A 60 -27.31 0.14 16.02
C ASN A 60 -26.93 0.49 14.58
N GLY A 61 -27.92 0.74 13.71
CA GLY A 61 -27.71 1.00 12.29
C GLY A 61 -27.35 -0.24 11.46
N ARG A 62 -27.61 -1.45 11.94
CA ARG A 62 -27.28 -2.72 11.29
C ARG A 62 -28.45 -3.22 10.45
N PHE A 63 -28.15 -3.93 9.38
CA PHE A 63 -29.15 -4.60 8.55
C PHE A 63 -28.63 -5.95 8.06
N ILE A 64 -29.56 -6.84 7.78
CA ILE A 64 -29.33 -8.11 7.08
C ILE A 64 -30.43 -8.19 6.01
N PHE A 65 -30.02 -8.34 4.75
CA PHE A 65 -30.91 -8.45 3.62
C PHE A 65 -30.71 -9.84 3.01
N ASN A 66 -31.57 -10.76 3.37
CA ASN A 66 -31.56 -12.14 2.90
C ASN A 66 -32.29 -12.27 1.56
N ASP A 67 -32.15 -13.44 0.97
CA ASP A 67 -32.91 -13.84 -0.22
C ASP A 67 -32.67 -12.98 -1.46
N LEU A 68 -31.48 -12.39 -1.55
CA LEU A 68 -31.09 -11.63 -2.73
C LEU A 68 -30.73 -12.55 -3.90
N PRO A 69 -31.12 -12.18 -5.12
CA PRO A 69 -30.65 -12.89 -6.30
C PRO A 69 -29.12 -12.82 -6.41
N LEU A 70 -28.51 -13.93 -6.85
CA LEU A 70 -27.06 -13.93 -7.15
C LEU A 70 -26.74 -13.03 -8.34
N GLY A 71 -25.59 -12.39 -8.31
CA GLY A 71 -25.14 -11.44 -9.34
C GLY A 71 -24.95 -10.02 -8.80
N ARG A 72 -24.96 -9.05 -9.70
CA ARG A 72 -24.68 -7.66 -9.36
C ARG A 72 -25.96 -6.86 -9.16
N HIS A 73 -26.02 -6.13 -8.06
CA HIS A 73 -27.18 -5.35 -7.66
C HIS A 73 -26.80 -3.93 -7.23
N SER A 74 -27.79 -3.05 -7.30
CA SER A 74 -27.67 -1.67 -6.81
C SER A 74 -28.71 -1.44 -5.71
N PHE A 75 -28.34 -0.64 -4.72
CA PHE A 75 -29.18 -0.37 -3.56
C PHE A 75 -29.31 1.14 -3.35
N GLU A 76 -30.49 1.55 -2.92
CA GLU A 76 -30.75 2.92 -2.47
C GLU A 76 -30.91 2.91 -0.95
N ILE A 77 -30.15 3.78 -0.28
CA ILE A 77 -30.14 3.94 1.17
C ILE A 77 -30.71 5.32 1.50
N SER A 78 -31.77 5.37 2.29
CA SER A 78 -32.46 6.62 2.66
C SER A 78 -32.83 6.66 4.14
N LEU A 79 -32.78 7.86 4.71
CA LEU A 79 -33.26 8.19 6.04
C LEU A 79 -33.76 9.63 6.06
N LEU A 80 -34.86 9.90 6.78
CA LEU A 80 -35.37 11.26 6.94
C LEU A 80 -34.31 12.18 7.57
N GLY A 81 -34.07 13.35 6.98
CA GLY A 81 -33.03 14.29 7.39
C GLY A 81 -31.62 14.02 6.83
N TYR A 82 -31.44 12.97 6.04
CA TYR A 82 -30.16 12.61 5.41
C TYR A 82 -30.24 12.66 3.88
N HIS A 83 -29.10 12.85 3.24
CA HIS A 83 -28.99 12.69 1.80
C HIS A 83 -29.13 11.23 1.42
N THR A 84 -30.03 10.94 0.47
CA THR A 84 -30.17 9.60 -0.10
C THR A 84 -28.89 9.20 -0.81
N LYS A 85 -28.42 7.98 -0.58
CA LYS A 85 -27.22 7.44 -1.22
C LYS A 85 -27.53 6.19 -2.03
N ARG A 86 -27.04 6.15 -3.27
CA ARG A 86 -27.10 4.96 -4.11
C ARG A 86 -25.75 4.28 -4.10
N VAL A 87 -25.74 2.99 -3.83
CA VAL A 87 -24.57 2.13 -3.93
C VAL A 87 -24.81 1.16 -5.07
N GLN A 88 -23.97 1.23 -6.08
CA GLN A 88 -24.12 0.47 -7.31
C GLN A 88 -23.16 -0.71 -7.33
N ASN A 89 -23.55 -1.75 -8.08
CA ASN A 89 -22.66 -2.82 -8.47
C ASN A 89 -22.12 -3.69 -7.33
N ILE A 90 -22.94 -3.97 -6.34
CA ILE A 90 -22.61 -4.91 -5.27
C ILE A 90 -22.78 -6.34 -5.78
N LEU A 91 -21.69 -7.10 -5.75
CA LEU A 91 -21.70 -8.50 -6.17
C LEU A 91 -22.21 -9.40 -5.05
N ILE A 92 -23.32 -10.08 -5.28
CA ILE A 92 -23.88 -11.09 -4.38
C ILE A 92 -23.47 -12.46 -4.91
N VAL A 93 -22.67 -13.19 -4.15
CA VAL A 93 -22.15 -14.54 -4.49
C VAL A 93 -22.80 -15.61 -3.65
N ALA A 94 -22.73 -16.86 -4.12
CA ALA A 94 -23.10 -18.01 -3.33
C ALA A 94 -22.00 -18.34 -2.30
N GLY A 95 -22.36 -18.91 -1.15
CA GLY A 95 -21.42 -19.40 -0.17
C GLY A 95 -20.72 -18.33 0.68
N LYS A 96 -20.99 -17.07 0.40
CA LYS A 96 -20.44 -15.96 1.19
C LYS A 96 -21.39 -14.79 1.26
N SER A 97 -21.63 -14.30 2.47
CA SER A 97 -22.42 -13.09 2.66
C SER A 97 -21.59 -11.84 2.28
N THR A 98 -22.23 -10.91 1.57
CA THR A 98 -21.56 -9.69 1.11
C THR A 98 -21.66 -8.60 2.18
N PRO A 99 -20.54 -8.03 2.69
CA PRO A 99 -20.58 -6.93 3.63
C PRO A 99 -20.79 -5.59 2.92
N LEU A 100 -21.68 -4.72 3.43
CA LEU A 100 -21.92 -3.37 2.93
C LEU A 100 -22.01 -2.38 4.10
N HIS A 101 -21.00 -1.50 4.21
CA HIS A 101 -20.97 -0.43 5.20
C HIS A 101 -21.13 0.92 4.51
N VAL A 102 -22.20 1.64 4.84
CA VAL A 102 -22.57 2.89 4.16
C VAL A 102 -22.55 4.05 5.14
N LEU A 103 -21.88 5.14 4.73
CA LEU A 103 -21.93 6.42 5.41
C LEU A 103 -22.88 7.33 4.63
N ILE A 104 -23.86 7.92 5.32
CA ILE A 104 -24.77 8.93 4.77
C ILE A 104 -24.60 10.25 5.52
N GLU A 105 -24.73 11.37 4.81
CA GLU A 105 -24.55 12.72 5.36
C GLU A 105 -25.88 13.33 5.75
N GLU A 106 -25.93 13.97 6.93
CA GLU A 106 -27.09 14.75 7.35
C GLU A 106 -27.26 15.98 6.46
N ARG A 107 -28.52 16.29 6.09
CA ARG A 107 -28.86 17.47 5.30
C ARG A 107 -28.60 18.73 6.14
N PHE A 108 -27.95 19.68 5.53
CA PHE A 108 -27.73 21.00 6.13
C PHE A 108 -28.77 21.96 5.60
N GLU A 109 -29.89 22.15 6.37
CA GLU A 109 -30.92 23.15 6.05
C GLU A 109 -30.60 24.43 6.82
N LYS A 110 -30.26 25.50 6.10
CA LYS A 110 -30.47 26.87 6.63
C LYS A 110 -31.97 27.21 6.51
N LEU A 111 -32.57 27.57 7.61
CA LEU A 111 -34.00 27.89 7.77
C LEU A 111 -34.49 29.08 6.94
N ASN A 112 -34.21 29.20 5.65
CA ASN A 112 -34.67 30.35 4.88
C ASN A 112 -35.09 30.06 3.43
N GLU A 113 -35.25 28.81 2.99
CA GLU A 113 -35.82 28.58 1.65
C GLU A 113 -36.31 27.14 1.48
N ILE A 114 -37.65 26.99 1.33
CA ILE A 114 -38.23 25.73 0.87
C ILE A 114 -38.09 25.71 -0.67
N VAL A 115 -36.98 25.17 -1.14
CA VAL A 115 -36.77 24.86 -2.56
C VAL A 115 -36.92 23.35 -2.73
N LEU A 116 -38.03 22.94 -3.33
CA LEU A 116 -38.18 21.57 -3.84
C LEU A 116 -37.22 21.36 -4.99
N LYS A 117 -35.99 20.86 -4.68
CA LYS A 117 -35.03 20.48 -5.69
C LYS A 117 -35.07 18.97 -5.93
N ALA A 118 -35.07 18.59 -7.21
CA ALA A 118 -34.81 17.23 -7.64
C ALA A 118 -33.55 16.71 -7.00
N GLN A 119 -33.57 15.46 -6.51
CA GLN A 119 -32.51 14.81 -5.78
C GLN A 119 -31.16 14.89 -6.52
N SER A 120 -30.24 15.64 -5.97
CA SER A 120 -28.85 15.59 -6.38
C SER A 120 -28.28 14.24 -5.92
N GLU A 121 -27.90 13.39 -6.85
CA GLU A 121 -27.16 12.17 -6.55
C GLU A 121 -25.81 12.59 -5.98
N SER A 122 -25.54 12.21 -4.73
CA SER A 122 -24.20 12.40 -4.13
C SER A 122 -23.18 11.65 -4.98
N PRO A 123 -22.02 12.26 -5.29
CA PRO A 123 -20.99 11.55 -6.06
C PRO A 123 -20.58 10.27 -5.35
N PRO A 124 -20.19 9.23 -6.10
CA PRO A 124 -19.86 7.91 -5.56
C PRO A 124 -18.58 7.86 -4.71
N SER A 125 -17.95 9.01 -4.41
CA SER A 125 -16.75 9.10 -3.56
C SER A 125 -17.08 8.76 -2.10
N GLY A 126 -17.19 7.48 -1.83
CA GLY A 126 -17.39 6.96 -0.48
C GLY A 126 -16.09 6.88 0.31
N LEU A 127 -15.31 7.97 0.41
CA LEU A 127 -14.11 8.01 1.24
C LEU A 127 -14.48 7.68 2.68
N VAL A 128 -13.69 6.84 3.32
CA VAL A 128 -13.85 6.51 4.75
C VAL A 128 -13.45 7.72 5.60
N ASN A 129 -12.44 8.47 5.17
CA ASN A 129 -12.00 9.67 5.87
C ASN A 129 -12.69 10.92 5.31
N THR A 130 -13.65 11.45 6.07
CA THR A 130 -14.45 12.62 5.69
C THR A 130 -13.69 13.95 5.80
N MET A 131 -12.54 13.99 6.47
CA MET A 131 -11.66 15.17 6.57
C MET A 131 -10.80 15.36 5.33
N GLN A 132 -10.68 14.35 4.48
CA GLN A 132 -9.93 14.44 3.21
C GLN A 132 -10.63 15.38 2.23
N VAL A 133 -9.84 16.27 1.61
CA VAL A 133 -10.32 17.25 0.64
C VAL A 133 -10.22 16.69 -0.78
N HIS A 134 -9.05 16.19 -1.16
CA HIS A 134 -8.72 15.72 -2.52
C HIS A 134 -7.70 14.59 -2.47
N SER A 135 -7.28 14.10 -3.64
CA SER A 135 -6.15 13.19 -3.84
C SER A 135 -6.26 11.88 -3.06
N ALA A 136 -7.47 11.44 -2.77
CA ALA A 136 -7.72 10.16 -2.12
C ALA A 136 -8.54 9.23 -3.00
N GLN A 137 -8.25 7.93 -2.85
CA GLN A 137 -8.95 6.85 -3.51
C GLN A 137 -9.33 5.80 -2.48
N ARG A 138 -10.58 5.34 -2.52
CA ARG A 138 -11.03 4.20 -1.74
C ARG A 138 -10.59 2.90 -2.42
N PHE A 139 -10.07 1.97 -1.65
CA PHE A 139 -9.84 0.61 -2.09
C PHE A 139 -11.12 -0.21 -1.92
N GLU A 140 -11.65 -0.71 -3.02
CA GLU A 140 -12.69 -1.71 -3.03
C GLU A 140 -12.05 -3.06 -3.38
N VAL A 141 -12.09 -4.01 -2.48
CA VAL A 141 -11.43 -5.33 -2.63
C VAL A 141 -11.84 -6.01 -3.93
N GLU A 142 -13.12 -5.93 -4.28
CA GLU A 142 -13.65 -6.52 -5.50
C GLU A 142 -13.09 -5.85 -6.77
N ALA A 143 -12.90 -4.53 -6.77
CA ALA A 143 -12.26 -3.82 -7.88
C ALA A 143 -10.81 -4.26 -8.07
N VAL A 144 -10.09 -4.51 -6.95
CA VAL A 144 -8.72 -5.05 -6.95
C VAL A 144 -8.65 -6.40 -7.64
N GLU A 145 -9.56 -7.31 -7.29
CA GLU A 145 -9.57 -8.68 -7.83
C GLU A 145 -9.86 -8.71 -9.34
N ARG A 146 -10.59 -7.71 -9.84
CA ARG A 146 -10.88 -7.58 -11.28
C ARG A 146 -9.69 -7.13 -12.11
N PHE A 147 -8.83 -6.27 -11.57
CA PHE A 147 -7.75 -5.68 -12.35
C PHE A 147 -6.67 -6.72 -12.72
N SER A 148 -6.32 -6.78 -14.01
CA SER A 148 -5.22 -7.59 -14.52
C SER A 148 -3.87 -7.05 -14.04
N GLY A 149 -2.89 -7.91 -13.83
CA GLY A 149 -1.52 -7.54 -13.44
C GLY A 149 -1.34 -7.11 -11.98
N GLY A 150 -2.41 -7.13 -11.17
CA GLY A 150 -2.39 -6.71 -9.76
C GLY A 150 -1.78 -7.74 -8.80
N ARG A 151 -1.66 -9.01 -9.20
CA ARG A 151 -1.15 -10.13 -8.36
C ARG A 151 -1.74 -10.14 -6.95
N ARG A 152 -2.98 -9.65 -6.78
CA ARG A 152 -3.67 -9.52 -5.48
C ARG A 152 -2.88 -8.73 -4.42
N ASP A 153 -2.07 -7.79 -4.85
CA ASP A 153 -1.22 -6.95 -3.99
C ASP A 153 -1.77 -5.52 -3.91
N VAL A 154 -1.92 -5.00 -2.68
CA VAL A 154 -2.49 -3.66 -2.39
C VAL A 154 -1.65 -2.55 -3.01
N ALA A 155 -0.33 -2.67 -2.94
CA ALA A 155 0.58 -1.68 -3.49
C ALA A 155 0.53 -1.70 -5.02
N ARG A 156 0.59 -2.88 -5.65
CA ARG A 156 0.47 -3.01 -7.12
C ARG A 156 -0.85 -2.47 -7.65
N MET A 157 -1.91 -2.57 -6.86
CA MET A 157 -3.18 -1.97 -7.21
C MET A 157 -3.15 -0.45 -7.21
N ALA A 158 -2.47 0.17 -6.24
CA ALA A 158 -2.37 1.63 -6.18
C ALA A 158 -1.71 2.23 -7.44
N ARG A 159 -0.90 1.46 -8.16
CA ARG A 159 -0.29 1.85 -9.46
C ARG A 159 -1.34 2.13 -10.56
N ASN A 160 -2.58 1.71 -10.40
CA ASN A 160 -3.64 2.00 -11.36
C ASN A 160 -4.17 3.44 -11.27
N TYR A 161 -3.80 4.18 -10.22
CA TYR A 161 -4.25 5.56 -10.02
C TYR A 161 -3.25 6.57 -10.59
N ALA A 162 -3.78 7.72 -11.03
CA ALA A 162 -2.96 8.77 -11.62
C ALA A 162 -1.85 9.24 -10.66
N GLY A 163 -0.66 9.50 -11.18
CA GLY A 163 0.50 9.94 -10.41
C GLY A 163 1.16 8.87 -9.56
N VAL A 164 0.78 7.60 -9.73
CA VAL A 164 1.38 6.47 -9.01
C VAL A 164 2.01 5.51 -10.01
N LEU A 165 3.24 5.16 -9.79
CA LEU A 165 3.96 4.26 -10.68
C LEU A 165 4.96 3.38 -9.94
N ASN A 166 5.43 2.38 -10.64
CA ASN A 166 6.68 1.66 -10.46
C ASN A 166 6.99 0.96 -11.78
N THR A 167 8.19 1.08 -12.25
CA THR A 167 8.69 0.46 -13.48
C THR A 167 9.47 -0.82 -13.21
N ASP A 168 9.60 -1.23 -11.97
CA ASP A 168 10.19 -2.49 -11.54
C ASP A 168 9.09 -3.51 -11.19
N ASP A 169 8.98 -4.58 -11.98
CA ASP A 169 7.98 -5.64 -11.78
C ASP A 169 8.36 -6.65 -10.70
N SER A 170 9.64 -6.72 -10.32
CA SER A 170 10.13 -7.59 -9.27
C SER A 170 9.67 -7.14 -7.88
N ARG A 171 9.40 -5.84 -7.70
CA ARG A 171 9.03 -5.20 -6.43
C ARG A 171 7.68 -4.49 -6.53
N ASN A 172 7.09 -4.23 -5.38
CA ASN A 172 5.82 -3.51 -5.26
C ASN A 172 5.98 -2.10 -4.66
N ASP A 173 7.17 -1.51 -4.70
CA ASP A 173 7.39 -0.13 -4.30
C ASP A 173 6.42 0.82 -4.99
N ILE A 174 6.04 1.89 -4.29
CA ILE A 174 5.09 2.88 -4.79
C ILE A 174 5.77 4.23 -4.88
N LEU A 175 5.93 4.71 -6.10
CA LEU A 175 6.39 6.07 -6.40
C LEU A 175 5.15 6.96 -6.57
N VAL A 176 5.00 7.95 -5.71
CA VAL A 176 3.87 8.88 -5.75
C VAL A 176 4.37 10.25 -6.16
N ARG A 177 3.92 10.74 -7.33
CA ARG A 177 4.25 12.09 -7.81
C ARG A 177 5.76 12.37 -7.88
N GLY A 178 6.55 11.36 -8.27
CA GLY A 178 8.01 11.47 -8.36
C GLY A 178 8.75 11.50 -7.01
N ASN A 179 8.06 11.22 -5.90
CA ASN A 179 8.71 11.09 -4.59
C ASN A 179 9.33 9.71 -4.42
N SER A 180 10.37 9.65 -3.58
CA SER A 180 10.92 8.40 -3.06
C SER A 180 9.83 7.56 -2.38
N PRO A 181 9.83 6.23 -2.54
CA PRO A 181 8.91 5.34 -1.85
C PRO A 181 9.05 5.40 -0.32
N THR A 182 10.19 5.84 0.21
CA THR A 182 10.40 6.04 1.66
C THR A 182 9.46 7.09 2.26
N GLY A 183 8.87 7.95 1.42
CA GLY A 183 7.87 8.94 1.82
C GLY A 183 6.46 8.37 2.06
N VAL A 184 6.24 7.08 1.81
CA VAL A 184 4.94 6.42 1.97
C VAL A 184 4.74 5.93 3.40
N LEU A 185 3.61 6.28 3.99
CA LEU A 185 3.16 5.80 5.29
C LEU A 185 2.19 4.64 5.14
N TRP A 186 2.49 3.51 5.77
CA TRP A 186 1.56 2.41 5.94
C TRP A 186 0.91 2.50 7.33
N ARG A 187 -0.43 2.42 7.36
CA ARG A 187 -1.21 2.35 8.61
C ARG A 187 -2.16 1.15 8.55
N LEU A 188 -2.31 0.47 9.67
CA LEU A 188 -3.29 -0.59 9.86
C LEU A 188 -4.10 -0.28 11.12
N GLU A 189 -5.45 -0.26 11.02
CA GLU A 189 -6.37 0.02 12.13
C GLU A 189 -6.04 1.33 12.90
N GLY A 190 -5.46 2.32 12.19
CA GLY A 190 -5.18 3.65 12.72
C GLY A 190 -3.82 3.82 13.39
N VAL A 191 -2.94 2.84 13.35
CA VAL A 191 -1.54 2.95 13.81
C VAL A 191 -0.56 2.75 12.67
N PRO A 192 0.59 3.43 12.68
CA PRO A 192 1.67 3.16 11.72
C PRO A 192 2.14 1.72 11.83
N ILE A 193 2.44 1.12 10.69
CA ILE A 193 3.05 -0.21 10.61
C ILE A 193 4.35 -0.11 9.80
N PRO A 194 5.31 -0.98 10.06
CA PRO A 194 6.52 -1.04 9.25
C PRO A 194 6.18 -1.50 7.82
N ASN A 195 7.19 -1.66 6.97
CA ASN A 195 7.05 -2.21 5.63
C ASN A 195 6.28 -3.54 5.66
N PRO A 196 5.03 -3.62 5.14
CA PRO A 196 4.18 -4.81 5.25
C PRO A 196 4.43 -5.80 4.10
N ASN A 197 5.70 -6.07 3.79
CA ASN A 197 6.11 -6.95 2.72
C ASN A 197 7.01 -8.07 3.23
N HIS A 198 6.98 -9.19 2.53
CA HIS A 198 7.97 -10.25 2.66
C HIS A 198 9.29 -9.80 2.00
N PHE A 199 10.41 -10.32 2.49
CA PHE A 199 11.77 -9.98 2.03
C PHE A 199 12.06 -8.47 2.16
N ALA A 200 11.45 -7.83 3.16
CA ALA A 200 11.62 -6.40 3.40
C ALA A 200 13.03 -6.09 3.92
N VAL A 201 13.60 -5.02 3.39
CA VAL A 201 14.89 -4.47 3.83
C VAL A 201 14.62 -3.22 4.66
N ALA A 202 15.40 -3.02 5.73
CA ALA A 202 15.27 -1.85 6.60
C ALA A 202 15.39 -0.54 5.81
N GLY A 203 14.49 0.41 6.08
CA GLY A 203 14.45 1.72 5.41
C GLY A 203 13.66 1.76 4.10
N THR A 204 13.27 0.62 3.52
CA THR A 204 12.42 0.56 2.31
C THR A 204 10.95 0.39 2.66
N THR A 205 10.05 0.63 1.71
CA THR A 205 8.59 0.51 1.90
C THR A 205 7.94 -0.49 0.96
N GLY A 206 8.69 -1.09 0.04
CA GLY A 206 8.26 -2.13 -0.87
C GLY A 206 9.00 -3.45 -0.66
N GLY A 207 8.63 -4.44 -1.45
CA GLY A 207 9.22 -5.77 -1.48
C GLY A 207 8.66 -6.59 -2.65
N PRO A 208 9.12 -7.82 -2.85
CA PRO A 208 8.62 -8.68 -3.94
C PRO A 208 7.15 -9.09 -3.76
N VAL A 209 6.72 -9.32 -2.52
CA VAL A 209 5.39 -9.85 -2.18
C VAL A 209 4.83 -9.13 -0.96
N GLY A 210 3.61 -8.60 -1.08
CA GLY A 210 2.88 -8.00 0.05
C GLY A 210 2.42 -9.05 1.07
N ALA A 211 2.60 -8.77 2.36
CA ALA A 211 2.07 -9.60 3.45
C ALA A 211 0.60 -9.29 3.78
N VAL A 212 0.09 -8.12 3.36
CA VAL A 212 -1.31 -7.75 3.58
C VAL A 212 -2.23 -8.56 2.68
N ASN A 213 -3.09 -9.35 3.30
CA ASN A 213 -4.06 -10.17 2.59
C ASN A 213 -5.29 -9.35 2.16
N LEU A 214 -5.63 -9.37 0.85
CA LEU A 214 -6.77 -8.63 0.31
C LEU A 214 -8.12 -9.11 0.87
N ASN A 215 -8.29 -10.42 1.11
CA ASN A 215 -9.54 -10.96 1.64
C ASN A 215 -9.84 -10.46 3.08
N MET A 216 -8.78 -9.99 3.78
CA MET A 216 -8.90 -9.39 5.11
C MET A 216 -9.30 -7.92 5.07
N LEU A 217 -9.07 -7.22 3.95
CA LEU A 217 -9.28 -5.78 3.89
C LEU A 217 -10.76 -5.42 3.88
N GLY A 218 -11.07 -4.40 4.65
CA GLY A 218 -12.32 -3.65 4.61
C GLY A 218 -12.16 -2.34 3.84
N ASN A 219 -12.98 -1.35 4.22
CA ASN A 219 -12.91 -0.01 3.66
C ASN A 219 -11.58 0.66 4.00
N SER A 220 -10.70 0.73 3.05
CA SER A 220 -9.36 1.28 3.15
C SER A 220 -9.19 2.45 2.19
N ASN A 221 -8.26 3.35 2.47
CA ASN A 221 -7.98 4.50 1.63
C ASN A 221 -6.51 4.55 1.21
N PHE A 222 -6.28 5.11 0.03
CA PHE A 222 -4.97 5.54 -0.41
C PHE A 222 -5.00 7.04 -0.70
N LEU A 223 -4.07 7.80 -0.08
CA LEU A 223 -3.97 9.24 -0.19
C LEU A 223 -2.65 9.61 -0.86
N ARG A 224 -2.67 10.61 -1.77
CA ARG A 224 -1.52 11.01 -2.60
C ARG A 224 -1.05 12.44 -2.34
N GLY A 225 -1.45 13.06 -1.24
CA GLY A 225 -1.03 14.40 -0.85
C GLY A 225 -2.11 15.20 -0.14
N ALA A 226 -1.77 16.39 0.33
CA ALA A 226 -2.63 17.27 1.14
C ALA A 226 -3.35 16.51 2.26
N PHE A 227 -2.58 15.73 3.01
CA PHE A 227 -3.11 14.81 4.00
C PHE A 227 -3.85 15.55 5.12
N PRO A 228 -4.98 15.02 5.64
CA PRO A 228 -5.57 15.46 6.90
C PRO A 228 -4.55 15.49 8.05
N ALA A 229 -4.82 16.30 9.07
CA ALA A 229 -3.87 16.50 10.16
C ALA A 229 -3.58 15.24 11.01
N GLU A 230 -4.42 14.23 10.94
CA GLU A 230 -4.19 12.95 11.62
C GLU A 230 -3.01 12.12 11.05
N TYR A 231 -2.53 12.43 9.85
CA TYR A 231 -1.42 11.72 9.23
C TYR A 231 -0.13 12.52 9.37
N GLY A 232 0.74 12.09 10.26
CA GLY A 232 2.09 12.64 10.45
C GLY A 232 3.17 11.73 9.92
N ASN A 233 4.41 12.22 9.88
CA ASN A 233 5.60 11.48 9.47
C ASN A 233 5.48 10.90 8.04
N VAL A 234 4.99 11.70 7.11
CA VAL A 234 4.70 11.31 5.73
C VAL A 234 5.02 12.44 4.76
N SER A 235 5.50 12.11 3.55
CA SER A 235 5.80 13.11 2.50
C SER A 235 5.26 12.75 1.12
N ALA A 236 4.95 11.47 0.83
CA ALA A 236 4.57 11.01 -0.50
C ALA A 236 3.13 10.47 -0.57
N GLY A 237 2.79 9.48 0.23
CA GLY A 237 1.49 8.82 0.19
C GLY A 237 1.12 8.12 1.49
N VAL A 238 -0.17 7.82 1.67
CA VAL A 238 -0.66 7.08 2.84
C VAL A 238 -1.53 5.92 2.41
N PHE A 239 -1.18 4.71 2.83
CA PHE A 239 -2.09 3.57 2.89
C PHE A 239 -2.74 3.52 4.27
N ASP A 240 -4.02 3.83 4.36
CA ASP A 240 -4.81 3.72 5.61
C ASP A 240 -5.71 2.50 5.50
N LEU A 241 -5.18 1.37 5.97
CA LEU A 241 -5.76 0.05 5.83
C LEU A 241 -6.59 -0.32 7.06
N GLN A 242 -7.69 -1.01 6.82
CA GLN A 242 -8.56 -1.56 7.85
C GLN A 242 -8.91 -3.00 7.50
N PHE A 243 -8.81 -3.91 8.46
CA PHE A 243 -9.33 -5.25 8.30
C PHE A 243 -10.85 -5.25 8.48
N ARG A 244 -11.56 -6.04 7.69
CA ARG A 244 -12.98 -6.24 7.86
C ARG A 244 -13.26 -7.18 9.04
N ASN A 245 -14.37 -7.00 9.69
CA ASN A 245 -14.86 -7.99 10.65
C ASN A 245 -15.28 -9.26 9.91
N GLY A 246 -15.23 -10.39 10.59
CA GLY A 246 -15.82 -11.64 10.10
C GLY A 246 -17.35 -11.59 10.12
N ASN A 247 -17.97 -12.54 9.46
CA ASN A 247 -19.42 -12.72 9.50
C ASN A 247 -19.86 -13.03 10.93
N ALA A 248 -20.84 -12.26 11.44
CA ALA A 248 -21.33 -12.43 12.80
C ALA A 248 -22.52 -13.41 12.91
N THR A 249 -23.00 -13.96 11.79
CA THR A 249 -24.19 -14.83 11.70
C THR A 249 -23.86 -16.21 11.23
N GLU A 250 -22.98 -16.36 10.25
CA GLU A 250 -22.68 -17.62 9.58
C GLU A 250 -21.18 -17.86 9.52
N ARG A 251 -20.79 -19.14 9.43
CA ARG A 251 -19.40 -19.54 9.17
C ARG A 251 -19.17 -19.60 7.68
N GLU A 252 -18.05 -19.05 7.25
CA GLU A 252 -17.64 -19.00 5.86
C GLU A 252 -16.18 -19.44 5.74
N ILE A 253 -15.85 -20.14 4.68
CA ILE A 253 -14.50 -20.57 4.37
C ILE A 253 -14.19 -20.14 2.94
N THR A 254 -13.02 -19.53 2.75
CA THR A 254 -12.44 -19.25 1.44
C THR A 254 -11.12 -19.97 1.33
N ALA A 255 -10.97 -20.83 0.33
CA ALA A 255 -9.68 -21.42 0.00
C ALA A 255 -9.28 -21.02 -1.42
N GLN A 256 -8.01 -20.74 -1.61
CA GLN A 256 -7.50 -20.36 -2.92
C GLN A 256 -6.08 -20.90 -3.14
N LEU A 257 -5.82 -21.24 -4.38
CA LEU A 257 -4.52 -21.60 -4.91
C LEU A 257 -4.14 -20.53 -5.93
N HIS A 258 -3.01 -19.90 -5.74
CA HIS A 258 -2.49 -18.85 -6.58
C HIS A 258 -1.07 -19.20 -7.00
N ALA A 259 -0.79 -19.17 -8.28
CA ALA A 259 0.48 -19.68 -8.78
C ALA A 259 1.69 -18.88 -8.23
N THR A 260 1.59 -17.56 -8.19
CA THR A 260 2.65 -16.68 -7.62
C THR A 260 2.49 -16.42 -6.12
N GLY A 261 1.33 -16.70 -5.53
CA GLY A 261 0.97 -16.38 -4.14
C GLY A 261 0.85 -17.58 -3.19
N GLY A 262 0.91 -18.83 -3.71
CA GLY A 262 0.79 -20.03 -2.89
C GLY A 262 -0.65 -20.43 -2.54
N VAL A 263 -0.80 -21.13 -1.43
CA VAL A 263 -2.10 -21.57 -0.89
C VAL A 263 -2.55 -20.60 0.19
N GLU A 264 -3.81 -20.21 0.15
CA GLU A 264 -4.46 -19.40 1.18
C GLU A 264 -5.71 -20.10 1.69
N LEU A 265 -5.87 -20.08 3.02
CA LEU A 265 -7.08 -20.51 3.70
C LEU A 265 -7.57 -19.39 4.60
N GLN A 266 -8.80 -18.93 4.38
CA GLN A 266 -9.48 -17.98 5.25
C GLN A 266 -10.71 -18.65 5.88
N VAL A 267 -10.86 -18.45 7.18
CA VAL A 267 -12.02 -18.91 7.95
C VAL A 267 -12.59 -17.74 8.74
N GLU A 268 -13.88 -17.53 8.64
CA GLU A 268 -14.59 -16.50 9.39
C GLU A 268 -15.92 -17.01 9.94
N GLY A 269 -16.42 -16.34 10.98
CA GLY A 269 -17.71 -16.72 11.54
C GLY A 269 -18.02 -16.07 12.89
N PRO A 270 -19.21 -16.38 13.43
CA PRO A 270 -19.62 -15.85 14.72
C PRO A 270 -18.86 -16.50 15.89
N ILE A 271 -18.55 -15.69 16.91
CA ILE A 271 -18.16 -16.19 18.24
C ILE A 271 -19.41 -16.27 19.10
N ASN A 272 -20.20 -15.20 19.13
CA ASN A 272 -21.50 -15.15 19.79
C ASN A 272 -22.45 -14.28 18.95
N PRO A 273 -23.41 -14.88 18.24
CA PRO A 273 -24.34 -14.14 17.36
C PRO A 273 -25.13 -13.06 18.12
N ASN A 274 -25.55 -13.32 19.37
CA ASN A 274 -26.32 -12.37 20.18
C ASN A 274 -25.55 -11.10 20.53
N LYS A 275 -24.21 -11.17 20.55
CA LYS A 275 -23.31 -10.02 20.78
C LYS A 275 -22.73 -9.45 19.49
N TYR A 276 -23.09 -10.02 18.33
CA TYR A 276 -22.47 -9.72 17.03
C TYR A 276 -20.93 -9.75 17.08
N SER A 277 -20.41 -10.72 17.85
CA SER A 277 -18.97 -10.98 17.90
C SER A 277 -18.58 -11.99 16.83
N SER A 278 -17.43 -11.75 16.21
CA SER A 278 -16.97 -12.55 15.06
C SER A 278 -15.46 -12.63 14.99
N TYR A 279 -14.98 -13.63 14.28
CA TYR A 279 -13.57 -13.78 13.93
C TYR A 279 -13.42 -13.85 12.41
N ASN A 280 -12.25 -13.43 11.94
CA ASN A 280 -11.79 -13.53 10.57
C ASN A 280 -10.29 -13.80 10.60
N ILE A 281 -9.87 -14.96 10.11
CA ILE A 281 -8.49 -15.44 10.17
C ILE A 281 -8.11 -15.95 8.78
N SER A 282 -6.97 -15.53 8.29
CA SER A 282 -6.41 -15.99 7.02
C SER A 282 -4.95 -16.40 7.20
N TYR A 283 -4.59 -17.54 6.65
CA TYR A 283 -3.23 -18.05 6.59
C TYR A 283 -2.84 -18.31 5.14
N ARG A 284 -1.64 -17.87 4.78
CA ARG A 284 -1.05 -18.07 3.45
C ARG A 284 0.32 -18.73 3.57
N TYR A 285 0.60 -19.66 2.65
CA TYR A 285 1.87 -20.36 2.52
C TYR A 285 2.31 -20.41 1.05
N ALA A 286 3.54 -19.97 0.77
CA ALA A 286 4.10 -20.00 -0.58
C ALA A 286 4.39 -21.45 -1.05
N LEU A 287 4.04 -21.75 -2.30
CA LEU A 287 4.34 -23.02 -2.95
C LEU A 287 5.39 -22.86 -4.06
N THR A 288 6.23 -21.87 -3.96
CA THR A 288 7.25 -21.54 -4.98
C THR A 288 8.28 -22.66 -5.18
N SER A 289 8.46 -23.54 -4.18
CA SER A 289 9.29 -24.77 -4.30
C SER A 289 8.76 -25.80 -5.32
N LEU A 290 7.59 -25.57 -5.93
CA LEU A 290 7.04 -26.46 -6.96
C LEU A 290 7.56 -26.13 -8.37
N GLU A 291 8.38 -25.10 -8.56
CA GLU A 291 9.02 -24.71 -9.84
C GLU A 291 8.05 -24.61 -11.04
N ILE A 292 6.75 -24.36 -10.76
CA ILE A 292 5.72 -24.40 -11.81
C ILE A 292 5.77 -23.14 -12.67
N ILE A 293 6.37 -22.03 -12.15
CA ILE A 293 6.36 -20.74 -12.81
C ILE A 293 7.73 -20.10 -12.70
N PRO A 294 8.31 -19.67 -13.82
CA PRO A 294 9.56 -18.91 -13.80
C PRO A 294 9.32 -17.55 -13.12
N ILE A 295 10.07 -17.27 -12.07
CA ILE A 295 10.01 -16.00 -11.31
C ILE A 295 11.18 -15.06 -11.62
N GLY A 296 12.00 -15.40 -12.63
CA GLY A 296 13.18 -14.64 -13.06
C GLY A 296 14.41 -14.85 -12.20
N THR A 297 14.38 -15.87 -11.36
CA THR A 297 15.53 -16.31 -10.55
C THR A 297 15.34 -17.78 -10.19
N ASN A 298 16.43 -18.52 -10.09
CA ASN A 298 16.47 -19.91 -9.59
C ASN A 298 16.44 -19.94 -8.05
N ALA A 299 16.55 -18.82 -7.38
CA ALA A 299 16.37 -18.72 -5.93
C ALA A 299 14.92 -18.98 -5.54
N VAL A 300 14.69 -19.87 -4.60
CA VAL A 300 13.35 -20.29 -4.15
C VAL A 300 12.91 -19.39 -2.99
N PRO A 301 11.95 -18.47 -3.19
CA PRO A 301 11.43 -17.65 -2.10
C PRO A 301 10.45 -18.45 -1.26
N ASN A 302 10.72 -18.58 0.03
CA ASN A 302 9.82 -19.17 1.01
C ASN A 302 9.17 -18.05 1.81
N TYR A 303 7.83 -18.08 1.93
CA TYR A 303 7.14 -17.17 2.83
C TYR A 303 5.83 -17.74 3.36
N GLN A 304 5.43 -17.24 4.50
CA GLN A 304 4.15 -17.53 5.10
C GLN A 304 3.66 -16.31 5.89
N ASP A 305 2.36 -16.13 5.94
CA ASP A 305 1.74 -15.08 6.73
C ASP A 305 0.41 -15.51 7.35
N LEU A 306 0.11 -14.86 8.47
CA LEU A 306 -1.14 -15.01 9.23
C LEU A 306 -1.72 -13.63 9.45
N SER A 307 -2.96 -13.41 9.02
CA SER A 307 -3.74 -12.22 9.30
C SER A 307 -5.00 -12.58 10.08
N PHE A 308 -5.36 -11.80 11.09
CA PHE A 308 -6.61 -12.02 11.81
C PHE A 308 -7.24 -10.72 12.32
N LYS A 309 -8.57 -10.76 12.48
CA LYS A 309 -9.34 -9.78 13.25
C LYS A 309 -10.43 -10.49 14.05
N VAL A 310 -10.48 -10.22 15.34
CA VAL A 310 -11.50 -10.72 16.25
C VAL A 310 -12.27 -9.55 16.81
N ASN A 311 -13.57 -9.51 16.54
CA ASN A 311 -14.51 -8.54 17.10
C ASN A 311 -15.24 -9.19 18.28
N PHE A 312 -14.98 -8.69 19.49
CA PHE A 312 -15.62 -9.19 20.72
C PHE A 312 -17.04 -8.64 20.94
N GLY A 313 -17.51 -7.74 20.05
CA GLY A 313 -18.79 -7.05 20.19
C GLY A 313 -18.74 -5.96 21.27
N LYS A 314 -19.86 -5.75 21.96
CA LYS A 314 -19.93 -4.73 23.03
C LYS A 314 -19.26 -5.24 24.31
N VAL A 315 -18.23 -4.52 24.76
CA VAL A 315 -17.49 -4.74 26.01
C VAL A 315 -17.41 -3.41 26.76
N ALA A 316 -17.84 -3.35 28.02
CA ALA A 316 -17.82 -2.13 28.86
C ALA A 316 -18.40 -0.87 28.17
N GLY A 317 -19.49 -1.04 27.41
CA GLY A 317 -20.21 0.05 26.74
C GLY A 317 -19.57 0.53 25.42
N GLY A 318 -18.49 -0.12 24.95
CA GLY A 318 -17.84 0.15 23.65
C GLY A 318 -17.67 -1.10 22.83
N GLN A 319 -17.10 -0.96 21.65
CA GLN A 319 -16.72 -2.05 20.75
C GLN A 319 -15.23 -2.37 20.93
N LEU A 320 -14.90 -3.63 21.16
CA LEU A 320 -13.54 -4.10 21.35
C LEU A 320 -13.16 -5.06 20.21
N HIS A 321 -12.01 -4.83 19.57
CA HIS A 321 -11.44 -5.78 18.61
C HIS A 321 -9.93 -5.91 18.78
N THR A 322 -9.43 -7.09 18.46
CA THR A 322 -8.01 -7.35 18.27
C THR A 322 -7.74 -7.68 16.82
N PHE A 323 -6.55 -7.32 16.35
CA PHE A 323 -6.10 -7.57 15.00
C PHE A 323 -4.63 -7.95 14.99
N GLY A 324 -4.21 -8.64 13.95
CA GLY A 324 -2.80 -8.97 13.75
C GLY A 324 -2.46 -9.32 12.32
N LEU A 325 -1.20 -9.09 12.00
CA LEU A 325 -0.53 -9.46 10.77
C LEU A 325 0.86 -9.96 11.14
N MET A 326 1.18 -11.20 10.79
CA MET A 326 2.48 -11.81 11.02
C MET A 326 2.98 -12.40 9.72
N GLY A 327 4.27 -12.27 9.46
CA GLY A 327 4.93 -12.81 8.28
C GLY A 327 6.35 -13.24 8.56
N LYS A 328 6.76 -14.31 7.89
CA LYS A 328 8.15 -14.78 7.86
C LYS A 328 8.51 -15.13 6.44
N SER A 329 9.73 -14.77 6.02
CA SER A 329 10.23 -15.09 4.69
C SER A 329 11.74 -15.30 4.70
N ASP A 330 12.20 -16.18 3.81
CA ASP A 330 13.60 -16.42 3.53
C ASP A 330 13.82 -16.72 2.05
N ILE A 331 14.95 -16.27 1.50
CA ILE A 331 15.40 -16.56 0.15
C ILE A 331 16.93 -16.60 0.12
N ASN A 332 17.46 -17.58 -0.60
CA ASN A 332 18.89 -17.75 -0.79
C ASN A 332 19.20 -17.67 -2.29
N PHE A 333 20.15 -16.81 -2.65
CA PHE A 333 20.74 -16.72 -3.97
C PHE A 333 22.11 -17.37 -3.88
N LEU A 334 22.28 -18.52 -4.49
CA LEU A 334 23.54 -19.28 -4.43
C LEU A 334 24.21 -19.24 -5.78
N SER A 335 25.46 -18.82 -5.85
CA SER A 335 26.21 -18.63 -7.09
C SER A 335 26.26 -19.89 -7.95
N ASP A 336 26.31 -21.07 -7.35
CA ASP A 336 26.39 -22.35 -8.06
C ASP A 336 25.00 -22.83 -8.59
N ALA A 337 23.91 -22.17 -8.17
CA ALA A 337 22.53 -22.51 -8.55
C ALA A 337 21.88 -21.48 -9.51
N LEU A 338 22.57 -20.39 -9.82
CA LEU A 338 22.06 -19.30 -10.64
C LEU A 338 22.55 -19.42 -12.07
N ASP A 339 21.65 -19.18 -13.04
CA ASP A 339 22.00 -19.04 -14.46
C ASP A 339 22.56 -17.64 -14.72
N GLU A 340 23.37 -17.48 -15.77
CA GLU A 340 23.99 -16.20 -16.15
C GLU A 340 22.95 -15.10 -16.47
N ASP A 341 21.74 -15.49 -16.88
CA ASP A 341 20.62 -14.60 -17.22
C ASP A 341 19.70 -14.31 -16.01
N ASP A 342 20.01 -14.81 -14.81
CA ASP A 342 19.21 -14.55 -13.62
C ASP A 342 19.26 -13.05 -13.24
N LEU A 343 18.10 -12.44 -12.97
CA LEU A 343 17.97 -11.02 -12.61
C LEU A 343 18.85 -10.61 -11.41
N PHE A 344 19.08 -11.54 -10.51
CA PHE A 344 19.79 -11.30 -9.26
C PHE A 344 21.10 -12.11 -9.17
N ALA A 345 21.46 -12.81 -10.24
CA ALA A 345 22.68 -13.63 -10.28
C ALA A 345 23.94 -12.79 -10.08
N ASN A 346 24.78 -13.25 -9.19
CA ASN A 346 26.17 -12.82 -9.09
C ASN A 346 27.02 -14.07 -8.89
N PRO A 347 27.85 -14.45 -9.90
CA PRO A 347 28.63 -15.69 -9.82
C PRO A 347 29.68 -15.69 -8.71
N ASN A 348 30.00 -14.53 -8.15
CA ASN A 348 30.98 -14.39 -7.08
C ASN A 348 30.37 -14.10 -5.71
N GLU A 349 29.05 -14.31 -5.55
CA GLU A 349 28.33 -13.95 -4.32
C GLU A 349 27.25 -14.99 -3.97
N ASP A 350 27.20 -15.41 -2.72
CA ASP A 350 26.02 -16.07 -2.14
C ASP A 350 25.33 -15.09 -1.19
N LEU A 351 24.02 -14.90 -1.39
CA LEU A 351 23.22 -14.00 -0.57
C LEU A 351 22.11 -14.77 0.14
N TYR A 352 22.06 -14.62 1.46
CA TYR A 352 21.04 -15.18 2.34
C TYR A 352 20.21 -14.05 2.95
N ASN A 353 18.91 -14.03 2.64
CA ASN A 353 18.00 -13.01 3.17
C ASN A 353 16.90 -13.67 4.00
N GLN A 354 16.69 -13.18 5.22
CA GLN A 354 15.61 -13.55 6.11
C GLN A 354 14.90 -12.31 6.62
N SER A 355 13.57 -12.31 6.59
CA SER A 355 12.78 -11.25 7.20
C SER A 355 11.60 -11.78 8.01
N GLU A 356 11.29 -11.08 9.11
CA GLU A 356 10.15 -11.36 9.98
C GLU A 356 9.39 -10.06 10.26
N LEU A 357 8.07 -10.18 10.30
CA LEU A 357 7.13 -9.11 10.59
C LEU A 357 6.08 -9.61 11.56
N ALA A 358 5.78 -8.83 12.61
CA ALA A 358 4.61 -9.07 13.45
C ALA A 358 3.98 -7.74 13.87
N ILE A 359 2.67 -7.65 13.73
CA ILE A 359 1.83 -6.54 14.15
C ILE A 359 0.68 -7.13 14.94
N LEU A 360 0.53 -6.70 16.18
CA LEU A 360 -0.55 -7.12 17.07
C LEU A 360 -1.19 -5.89 17.69
N GLY A 361 -2.52 -5.80 17.64
CA GLY A 361 -3.21 -4.63 18.15
C GLY A 361 -4.53 -4.93 18.82
N LEU A 362 -4.88 -4.05 19.73
CA LEU A 362 -6.15 -4.02 20.45
C LEU A 362 -6.76 -2.62 20.26
N GLN A 363 -7.99 -2.56 19.75
CA GLN A 363 -8.70 -1.30 19.53
C GLN A 363 -10.02 -1.30 20.29
N TYR A 364 -10.27 -0.21 21.02
CA TYR A 364 -11.49 0.04 21.72
C TYR A 364 -12.16 1.32 21.22
N LYS A 365 -13.42 1.21 20.80
CA LYS A 365 -14.23 2.34 20.33
C LYS A 365 -15.48 2.48 21.17
N ARG A 366 -15.68 3.66 21.76
CA ARG A 366 -16.84 3.97 22.58
C ARG A 366 -17.54 5.24 22.11
N TYR A 367 -18.85 5.15 21.89
CA TYR A 367 -19.70 6.32 21.70
C TYR A 367 -20.05 6.90 23.06
N LEU A 368 -19.65 8.15 23.29
CA LEU A 368 -19.99 8.90 24.49
C LEU A 368 -21.45 9.43 24.41
N ASN A 369 -21.86 9.76 23.19
CA ASN A 369 -23.22 10.08 22.78
C ASN A 369 -23.33 9.91 21.24
N GLN A 370 -24.47 10.24 20.63
CA GLN A 370 -24.70 10.11 19.19
C GLN A 370 -23.75 10.95 18.31
N ASN A 371 -23.20 12.03 18.89
CA ASN A 371 -22.35 12.99 18.18
C ASN A 371 -20.85 12.87 18.54
N THR A 372 -20.49 12.03 19.51
CA THR A 372 -19.11 11.97 20.01
C THR A 372 -18.67 10.55 20.23
N TYR A 373 -17.53 10.17 19.66
CA TYR A 373 -16.88 8.90 19.99
C TYR A 373 -15.40 9.09 20.33
N LEU A 374 -14.94 8.16 21.14
CA LEU A 374 -13.54 7.92 21.48
C LEU A 374 -13.10 6.62 20.80
N LYS A 375 -11.92 6.63 20.14
CA LYS A 375 -11.28 5.44 19.62
C LYS A 375 -9.85 5.38 20.14
N SER A 376 -9.49 4.32 20.86
CA SER A 376 -8.14 4.10 21.38
C SER A 376 -7.57 2.80 20.83
N THR A 377 -6.31 2.81 20.44
CA THR A 377 -5.61 1.65 19.92
C THR A 377 -4.27 1.50 20.64
N VAL A 378 -3.98 0.28 21.09
CA VAL A 378 -2.65 -0.16 21.51
C VAL A 378 -2.17 -1.18 20.50
N ALA A 379 -0.97 -1.02 19.98
CA ALA A 379 -0.40 -1.99 19.04
C ALA A 379 1.09 -2.19 19.27
N TYR A 380 1.55 -3.40 19.03
CA TYR A 380 2.95 -3.79 19.06
C TYR A 380 3.37 -4.21 17.66
N ASN A 381 4.47 -3.63 17.19
CA ASN A 381 5.12 -3.99 15.93
C ASN A 381 6.50 -4.57 16.21
N TYR A 382 6.84 -5.61 15.45
CA TYR A 382 8.17 -6.24 15.43
C TYR A 382 8.60 -6.43 13.99
N THR A 383 9.85 -6.10 13.68
CA THR A 383 10.51 -6.46 12.42
C THR A 383 11.91 -6.96 12.68
N LEU A 384 12.32 -7.94 11.88
CA LEU A 384 13.68 -8.43 11.78
C LEU A 384 14.04 -8.53 10.30
N SER A 385 15.20 -7.99 9.95
CA SER A 385 15.83 -8.19 8.63
C SER A 385 17.25 -8.67 8.86
N LYS A 386 17.57 -9.83 8.29
CA LYS A 386 18.92 -10.40 8.31
C LYS A 386 19.36 -10.62 6.88
N VAL A 387 20.57 -10.14 6.57
CA VAL A 387 21.24 -10.40 5.30
C VAL A 387 22.66 -10.85 5.60
N GLN A 388 23.03 -11.98 5.05
CA GLN A 388 24.41 -12.44 5.01
C GLN A 388 24.83 -12.54 3.54
N GLN A 389 25.99 -11.98 3.22
CA GLN A 389 26.61 -12.09 1.92
C GLN A 389 27.97 -12.73 2.09
N ASP A 390 28.20 -13.79 1.35
CA ASP A 390 29.48 -14.47 1.22
C ASP A 390 30.02 -14.22 -0.18
N ASN A 391 31.25 -13.74 -0.29
CA ASN A 391 31.91 -13.51 -1.56
C ASN A 391 32.96 -14.62 -1.83
N TYR A 392 33.30 -14.78 -3.08
CA TYR A 392 34.36 -15.69 -3.52
C TYR A 392 35.56 -14.90 -3.99
N THR A 393 36.73 -15.32 -3.57
CA THR A 393 38.02 -14.77 -4.02
C THR A 393 38.98 -15.90 -4.38
N LEU A 394 40.05 -15.58 -5.12
CA LEU A 394 41.11 -16.51 -5.41
C LEU A 394 42.24 -16.34 -4.37
N LEU A 395 42.30 -17.23 -3.39
CA LEU A 395 43.43 -17.34 -2.47
C LEU A 395 44.27 -18.55 -2.88
N ASP A 396 45.55 -18.36 -3.15
CA ASP A 396 46.45 -19.38 -3.59
C ASP A 396 45.99 -20.19 -4.80
N ASN A 397 45.35 -19.53 -5.77
CA ASN A 397 44.72 -20.14 -6.98
C ASN A 397 43.51 -21.04 -6.65
N ALA A 398 43.00 -21.07 -5.46
CA ALA A 398 41.77 -21.75 -5.07
C ALA A 398 40.64 -20.74 -4.89
N ARG A 399 39.45 -21.04 -5.49
CA ARG A 399 38.23 -20.26 -5.25
C ARG A 399 37.80 -20.46 -3.80
N THR A 400 38.01 -19.45 -2.98
CA THR A 400 37.76 -19.48 -1.53
C THR A 400 36.59 -18.61 -1.17
N LYS A 401 35.64 -19.15 -0.43
CA LYS A 401 34.46 -18.46 0.06
C LYS A 401 34.78 -17.76 1.40
N PHE A 402 34.38 -16.50 1.51
CA PHE A 402 34.48 -15.75 2.77
C PHE A 402 33.24 -14.91 3.02
N ASN A 403 32.93 -14.68 4.29
CA ASN A 403 31.80 -13.83 4.67
C ASN A 403 32.17 -12.35 4.46
N ALA A 404 31.42 -11.62 3.62
CA ALA A 404 31.72 -10.25 3.21
C ALA A 404 30.85 -9.20 3.92
N LEU A 405 29.57 -9.54 4.18
CA LEU A 405 28.61 -8.60 4.76
C LEU A 405 27.63 -9.32 5.70
N ASN A 406 27.43 -8.76 6.87
CA ASN A 406 26.40 -9.18 7.81
C ASN A 406 25.51 -8.00 8.19
N ILE A 407 24.21 -8.14 8.04
CA ILE A 407 23.18 -7.17 8.45
C ILE A 407 22.24 -7.85 9.44
N GLU A 408 22.02 -7.26 10.59
CA GLU A 408 20.91 -7.59 11.48
C GLU A 408 20.25 -6.30 11.95
N ASP A 409 19.07 -6.02 11.41
CA ASP A 409 18.21 -4.89 11.80
C ASP A 409 16.96 -5.42 12.50
N ARG A 410 16.79 -5.03 13.77
CA ARG A 410 15.61 -5.37 14.57
C ARG A 410 14.97 -4.11 15.09
N LEU A 411 13.66 -3.99 14.88
CA LEU A 411 12.86 -2.88 15.41
C LEU A 411 11.62 -3.42 16.13
N GLN A 412 11.42 -2.96 17.35
CA GLN A 412 10.24 -3.22 18.16
C GLN A 412 9.60 -1.89 18.52
N THR A 413 8.28 -1.74 18.30
CA THR A 413 7.59 -0.50 18.57
C THR A 413 6.26 -0.75 19.26
N LEU A 414 6.04 -0.10 20.41
CA LEU A 414 4.77 -0.04 21.07
C LEU A 414 4.08 1.28 20.72
N HIS A 415 2.88 1.19 20.15
CA HIS A 415 2.04 2.32 19.80
C HIS A 415 0.88 2.46 20.77
N PHE A 416 0.60 3.70 21.17
CA PHE A 416 -0.64 4.07 21.83
C PHE A 416 -1.24 5.28 21.13
N SER A 417 -2.44 5.12 20.59
CA SER A 417 -3.16 6.22 19.93
C SER A 417 -4.56 6.39 20.53
N THR A 418 -5.00 7.64 20.56
CA THR A 418 -6.37 7.99 20.94
C THR A 418 -6.88 9.10 20.03
N LEU A 419 -8.12 8.94 19.59
CA LEU A 419 -8.85 9.85 18.73
C LEU A 419 -10.19 10.17 19.37
N ILE A 420 -10.53 11.45 19.44
CA ILE A 420 -11.87 11.95 19.78
C ILE A 420 -12.43 12.62 18.54
N ASN A 421 -13.61 12.19 18.13
CA ASN A 421 -14.37 12.83 17.06
C ASN A 421 -15.67 13.38 17.63
N LYS A 422 -15.99 14.64 17.32
CA LYS A 422 -17.20 15.33 17.78
C LYS A 422 -17.89 16.05 16.64
N LYS A 423 -19.08 15.63 16.33
CA LYS A 423 -20.04 16.37 15.48
C LYS A 423 -20.68 17.45 16.33
N LEU A 424 -20.41 18.71 16.05
CA LEU A 424 -21.04 19.84 16.77
C LEU A 424 -22.46 20.06 16.29
N ASN A 425 -22.66 19.98 14.97
CA ASN A 425 -23.95 20.05 14.29
C ASN A 425 -23.80 19.52 12.85
N ALA A 426 -24.85 19.58 12.03
CA ALA A 426 -24.81 19.14 10.64
C ALA A 426 -23.76 19.87 9.79
N ALA A 427 -23.36 21.09 10.16
CA ALA A 427 -22.36 21.87 9.42
C ALA A 427 -20.93 21.69 9.92
N TRP A 428 -20.72 21.31 11.17
CA TRP A 428 -19.41 21.43 11.82
C TRP A 428 -19.04 20.18 12.61
N ASP A 429 -17.93 19.59 12.27
CA ASP A 429 -17.30 18.50 13.00
C ASP A 429 -15.82 18.77 13.30
N PHE A 430 -15.38 18.23 14.40
CA PHE A 430 -14.03 18.38 14.94
C PHE A 430 -13.45 17.03 15.32
N GLN A 431 -12.16 16.86 15.05
CA GLN A 431 -11.42 15.66 15.39
C GLN A 431 -10.08 16.05 16.01
N THR A 432 -9.71 15.42 17.12
CA THR A 432 -8.40 15.57 17.74
C THR A 432 -7.89 14.25 18.23
N GLY A 433 -6.58 14.12 18.29
CA GLY A 433 -5.98 12.89 18.78
C GLY A 433 -4.49 13.01 18.99
N PHE A 434 -3.94 11.93 19.51
CA PHE A 434 -2.51 11.77 19.66
C PHE A 434 -2.06 10.33 19.34
N LEU A 435 -0.79 10.19 19.01
CA LEU A 435 -0.10 8.93 18.84
C LEU A 435 1.26 9.02 19.53
N VAL A 436 1.53 8.06 20.39
CA VAL A 436 2.85 7.84 21.00
C VAL A 436 3.40 6.54 20.48
N SER A 437 4.61 6.57 19.93
CA SER A 437 5.35 5.40 19.44
C SER A 437 6.65 5.30 20.21
N SER A 438 6.79 4.27 21.03
CA SER A 438 8.02 3.96 21.77
C SER A 438 8.71 2.78 21.11
N SER A 439 9.91 2.99 20.60
CA SER A 439 10.65 1.99 19.83
C SER A 439 11.96 1.61 20.52
N SER A 440 12.33 0.33 20.39
CA SER A 440 13.66 -0.21 20.69
C SER A 440 14.23 -0.73 19.38
N ALA A 441 15.39 -0.25 18.98
CA ALA A 441 16.06 -0.65 17.76
C ALA A 441 17.43 -1.23 18.06
N ARG A 442 17.78 -2.30 17.34
CA ARG A 442 19.13 -2.82 17.23
C ARG A 442 19.48 -2.93 15.77
N SER A 443 20.54 -2.26 15.35
CA SER A 443 21.10 -2.31 14.00
C SER A 443 22.57 -2.66 14.10
N SER A 444 22.97 -3.79 13.55
CA SER A 444 24.37 -4.23 13.48
C SER A 444 24.69 -4.55 12.03
N ILE A 445 25.64 -3.81 11.47
CA ILE A 445 26.06 -3.97 10.09
C ILE A 445 27.57 -4.02 10.04
N GLN A 446 28.08 -5.17 9.64
CA GLN A 446 29.49 -5.45 9.48
C GLN A 446 29.79 -5.70 8.02
N ASN A 447 30.70 -4.94 7.43
CA ASN A 447 31.05 -5.00 6.03
C ASN A 447 32.56 -5.01 5.85
N ARG A 448 33.06 -5.93 5.03
CA ARG A 448 34.46 -5.96 4.58
C ARG A 448 34.62 -6.04 3.07
N ASP A 449 33.52 -5.74 2.36
CA ASP A 449 33.48 -5.68 0.91
C ASP A 449 33.50 -4.23 0.43
N ASN A 450 34.12 -3.98 -0.73
CA ASN A 450 34.17 -2.65 -1.37
C ASN A 450 34.70 -1.54 -0.43
N LEU A 451 35.75 -1.87 0.35
CA LEU A 451 36.42 -0.91 1.23
C LEU A 451 37.37 -0.03 0.42
N SER A 452 37.48 1.24 0.79
CA SER A 452 38.56 2.12 0.30
C SER A 452 39.92 1.69 0.85
N GLN A 453 41.02 2.02 0.13
CA GLN A 453 42.35 1.60 0.51
C GLN A 453 42.73 1.99 1.95
N ASP A 454 42.25 3.10 2.45
CA ASP A 454 42.46 3.57 3.81
C ASP A 454 41.60 2.82 4.86
N GLN A 455 40.66 2.03 4.42
CA GLN A 455 39.79 1.19 5.27
C GLN A 455 40.22 -0.27 5.31
N ILE A 456 41.12 -0.69 4.43
CA ILE A 456 41.61 -2.07 4.35
C ILE A 456 42.60 -2.27 5.50
N MET A 457 42.21 -3.06 6.49
CA MET A 457 43.04 -3.53 7.60
C MET A 457 42.95 -5.05 7.65
N ASP A 458 44.04 -5.72 7.85
CA ASP A 458 44.15 -7.16 8.09
C ASP A 458 44.97 -7.36 9.34
N ASN A 459 44.34 -7.22 10.51
CA ASN A 459 45.00 -7.29 11.82
C ASN A 459 45.20 -8.72 12.29
N ASP A 460 44.43 -9.67 11.81
CA ASP A 460 44.52 -11.08 12.17
C ASP A 460 45.39 -11.91 11.18
N GLY A 461 45.72 -11.32 10.03
CA GLY A 461 46.62 -11.90 9.03
C GLY A 461 46.03 -13.06 8.26
N ASP A 462 44.68 -13.10 8.12
CA ASP A 462 43.98 -14.13 7.35
C ASP A 462 43.98 -13.85 5.84
N GLY A 463 44.56 -12.72 5.41
CA GLY A 463 44.60 -12.25 4.01
C GLY A 463 43.32 -11.61 3.52
N LEU A 464 42.36 -11.34 4.41
CA LEU A 464 41.09 -10.68 4.13
C LEU A 464 41.03 -9.36 4.93
N PRO A 465 40.30 -8.34 4.41
CA PRO A 465 40.05 -7.15 5.20
C PRO A 465 39.26 -7.44 6.48
N ASP A 466 39.60 -6.76 7.57
CA ASP A 466 38.76 -6.77 8.79
C ASP A 466 37.39 -6.17 8.54
N PHE A 467 36.41 -6.62 9.32
CA PHE A 467 35.06 -6.01 9.26
C PHE A 467 35.05 -4.57 9.79
N LEU A 468 34.49 -3.66 8.99
CA LEU A 468 34.09 -2.34 9.46
C LEU A 468 32.66 -2.36 10.00
N LEU A 469 32.44 -1.69 11.12
CA LEU A 469 31.12 -1.46 11.69
C LEU A 469 30.43 -0.30 10.96
N VAL A 470 29.59 -0.61 9.99
CA VAL A 470 28.80 0.37 9.23
C VAL A 470 27.62 0.88 10.04
N SER A 471 27.08 0.06 10.93
CA SER A 471 26.09 0.43 11.94
C SER A 471 26.28 -0.42 13.19
N ASP A 472 26.24 0.24 14.34
CA ASP A 472 26.20 -0.41 15.66
C ASP A 472 25.33 0.44 16.59
N PHE A 473 24.03 0.31 16.42
CA PHE A 473 23.04 1.01 17.23
C PHE A 473 22.24 0.03 18.08
N ASN A 474 22.17 0.31 19.38
CA ASN A 474 21.30 -0.40 20.30
C ASN A 474 20.69 0.61 21.29
N GLY A 475 19.44 0.99 21.04
CA GLY A 475 18.85 2.05 21.84
C GLY A 475 17.34 2.22 21.65
N GLY A 476 16.79 3.06 22.52
CA GLY A 476 15.37 3.45 22.50
C GLY A 476 15.15 4.79 21.82
N MET A 477 13.97 4.95 21.21
CA MET A 477 13.50 6.21 20.66
C MET A 477 11.99 6.37 20.83
N THR A 478 11.55 7.60 20.96
CA THR A 478 10.12 7.91 21.13
C THR A 478 9.71 8.98 20.14
N GLN A 479 8.59 8.75 19.47
CA GLN A 479 7.90 9.73 18.65
C GLN A 479 6.52 10.02 19.25
N VAL A 480 6.23 11.30 19.45
CA VAL A 480 4.92 11.80 19.91
C VAL A 480 4.31 12.64 18.81
N GLN A 481 3.10 12.35 18.43
CA GLN A 481 2.32 13.09 17.44
C GLN A 481 1.02 13.58 18.08
N LEU A 482 0.69 14.83 17.83
CA LEU A 482 -0.55 15.48 18.29
C LEU A 482 -1.22 16.12 17.08
N TYR A 483 -2.55 16.06 16.99
CA TYR A 483 -3.26 16.75 15.94
C TYR A 483 -4.65 17.22 16.37
N GLY A 484 -5.09 18.28 15.69
CA GLY A 484 -6.46 18.76 15.74
C GLY A 484 -6.89 19.20 14.36
N GLN A 485 -8.10 18.85 13.96
CA GLN A 485 -8.64 19.20 12.65
C GLN A 485 -10.13 19.41 12.71
N THR A 486 -10.64 20.22 11.79
CA THR A 486 -12.07 20.56 11.70
C THR A 486 -12.52 20.62 10.26
N ARG A 487 -13.78 20.27 10.05
CA ARG A 487 -14.49 20.43 8.80
C ARG A 487 -15.70 21.30 9.04
N TYR A 488 -15.83 22.34 8.24
CA TYR A 488 -16.95 23.29 8.32
C TYR A 488 -17.63 23.42 6.96
N ARG A 489 -18.94 23.13 6.92
CA ARG A 489 -19.79 23.38 5.76
C ARG A 489 -20.31 24.83 5.85
N TRP A 490 -19.63 25.73 5.13
CA TRP A 490 -20.05 27.14 5.04
C TRP A 490 -21.43 27.29 4.39
N SER A 491 -21.67 26.42 3.38
CA SER A 491 -22.94 26.30 2.69
C SER A 491 -23.06 24.87 2.11
N GLU A 492 -24.17 24.53 1.50
CA GLU A 492 -24.28 23.27 0.74
C GLU A 492 -23.24 23.13 -0.37
N LYS A 493 -22.73 24.27 -0.89
CA LYS A 493 -21.79 24.32 -1.99
C LYS A 493 -20.33 24.45 -1.56
N VAL A 494 -20.06 24.91 -0.36
CA VAL A 494 -18.68 25.22 0.12
C VAL A 494 -18.38 24.49 1.41
N ARG A 495 -17.35 23.69 1.36
CA ARG A 495 -16.77 22.96 2.50
C ARG A 495 -15.33 23.39 2.73
N LEU A 496 -15.02 23.73 3.97
CA LEU A 496 -13.71 24.12 4.46
C LEU A 496 -13.16 23.02 5.38
N THR A 497 -11.86 22.75 5.29
CA THR A 497 -11.14 21.92 6.24
C THR A 497 -9.90 22.66 6.70
N ALA A 498 -9.59 22.57 7.98
CA ALA A 498 -8.37 23.12 8.56
C ALA A 498 -7.88 22.20 9.67
N GLY A 499 -6.56 22.15 9.84
CA GLY A 499 -5.97 21.34 10.89
C GLY A 499 -4.51 21.68 11.13
N VAL A 500 -4.02 21.20 12.25
CA VAL A 500 -2.61 21.32 12.64
C VAL A 500 -2.16 19.94 13.13
N HIS A 501 -0.99 19.53 12.64
CA HIS A 501 -0.24 18.39 13.15
C HIS A 501 1.03 18.90 13.83
N SER A 502 1.46 18.21 14.86
CA SER A 502 2.73 18.46 15.54
C SER A 502 3.36 17.13 15.92
N GLN A 503 4.65 16.99 15.70
CA GLN A 503 5.38 15.79 16.11
C GLN A 503 6.69 16.16 16.82
N TYR A 504 7.05 15.32 17.79
CA TYR A 504 8.34 15.35 18.49
C TYR A 504 9.04 14.01 18.33
N PHE A 505 10.34 14.05 18.01
CA PHE A 505 11.17 12.86 17.89
C PHE A 505 12.38 12.94 18.82
N SER A 506 12.57 11.94 19.66
CA SER A 506 13.54 12.00 20.78
C SER A 506 15.00 11.95 20.33
N LEU A 507 15.35 11.27 19.22
CA LEU A 507 16.74 11.16 18.76
C LEU A 507 17.30 12.51 18.34
N ASN A 508 16.56 13.27 17.51
CA ASN A 508 17.00 14.59 17.03
C ASN A 508 16.44 15.75 17.89
N ARG A 509 15.62 15.45 18.90
CA ARG A 509 14.97 16.41 19.81
C ARG A 509 14.21 17.51 19.10
N GLN A 510 13.68 17.23 17.91
CA GLN A 510 12.96 18.20 17.10
C GLN A 510 11.46 18.11 17.36
N ALA A 511 10.82 19.28 17.57
CA ALA A 511 9.39 19.44 17.50
C ALA A 511 9.03 20.17 16.19
N THR A 512 7.88 19.82 15.59
CA THR A 512 7.39 20.41 14.35
C THR A 512 6.01 21.02 14.55
N PHE A 513 5.63 21.95 13.65
CA PHE A 513 4.31 22.53 13.56
C PHE A 513 3.88 22.54 12.09
N GLU A 514 2.80 21.83 11.76
CA GLU A 514 2.41 21.45 10.41
C GLU A 514 0.96 21.87 10.12
N PRO A 515 0.72 23.14 9.73
CA PRO A 515 -0.62 23.60 9.37
C PRO A 515 -1.05 23.01 8.03
N ARG A 516 -2.35 22.71 7.91
CA ARG A 516 -2.96 22.14 6.70
C ARG A 516 -4.36 22.69 6.54
N GLY A 517 -4.78 22.88 5.30
CA GLY A 517 -6.13 23.36 5.03
C GLY A 517 -6.55 23.15 3.60
N GLY A 518 -7.85 23.27 3.37
CA GLY A 518 -8.40 23.13 2.04
C GLY A 518 -9.84 23.59 1.95
N ILE A 519 -10.27 23.83 0.72
CA ILE A 519 -11.60 24.26 0.35
C ILE A 519 -12.10 23.40 -0.81
N VAL A 520 -13.37 22.98 -0.75
CA VAL A 520 -14.08 22.40 -1.89
C VAL A 520 -15.29 23.26 -2.19
N TRP A 521 -15.40 23.68 -3.44
CA TRP A 521 -16.51 24.44 -3.95
C TRP A 521 -17.25 23.68 -5.04
N GLN A 522 -18.49 23.26 -4.76
CA GLN A 522 -19.40 22.61 -5.66
C GLN A 522 -20.37 23.64 -6.23
N TRP A 523 -19.97 24.35 -7.29
CA TRP A 523 -20.82 25.40 -7.88
C TRP A 523 -22.01 24.87 -8.68
N HIS A 524 -21.91 23.61 -9.12
CA HIS A 524 -22.94 22.88 -9.84
C HIS A 524 -23.02 21.45 -9.28
N PRO A 525 -24.18 20.76 -9.28
CA PRO A 525 -24.28 19.39 -8.78
C PRO A 525 -23.26 18.39 -9.38
N GLN A 526 -22.88 18.62 -10.64
CA GLN A 526 -21.95 17.76 -11.37
C GLN A 526 -20.48 18.23 -11.33
N HIS A 527 -20.20 19.44 -10.83
CA HIS A 527 -18.87 20.04 -10.90
C HIS A 527 -18.40 20.49 -9.51
N ASN A 528 -17.18 20.14 -9.18
CA ASN A 528 -16.52 20.65 -7.99
C ASN A 528 -15.10 21.11 -8.32
N LEU A 529 -14.67 22.14 -7.61
CA LEU A 529 -13.31 22.65 -7.62
C LEU A 529 -12.76 22.57 -6.19
N GLY A 530 -11.52 22.22 -6.06
CA GLY A 530 -10.90 22.17 -4.77
C GLY A 530 -9.49 22.73 -4.78
N PHE A 531 -9.11 23.29 -3.65
CA PHE A 531 -7.76 23.76 -3.37
C PHE A 531 -7.35 23.27 -2.00
N SER A 532 -6.12 22.82 -1.86
CA SER A 532 -5.54 22.44 -0.57
C SER A 532 -4.06 22.80 -0.49
N VAL A 533 -3.64 23.15 0.72
CA VAL A 533 -2.25 23.39 1.08
C VAL A 533 -1.95 22.68 2.40
N GLY A 534 -0.75 22.11 2.51
CA GLY A 534 -0.34 21.45 3.75
C GLY A 534 1.17 21.36 3.86
N LEU A 535 1.64 21.61 5.08
CA LEU A 535 3.01 21.36 5.49
C LEU A 535 3.08 19.98 6.13
N GLN A 536 4.04 19.16 5.69
CA GLN A 536 4.33 17.84 6.23
C GLN A 536 5.80 17.75 6.60
N THR A 537 6.11 16.99 7.64
CA THR A 537 7.49 16.63 7.97
C THR A 537 7.65 15.13 8.14
N GLN A 538 8.84 14.64 7.84
CA GLN A 538 9.18 13.23 7.96
C GLN A 538 10.55 13.07 8.62
N THR A 539 10.64 12.17 9.61
CA THR A 539 11.91 11.74 10.21
C THR A 539 12.75 11.01 9.17
N GLN A 540 14.06 11.05 9.34
CA GLN A 540 14.95 10.28 8.47
C GLN A 540 14.77 8.77 8.71
N GLN A 541 15.03 7.98 7.67
CA GLN A 541 15.02 6.52 7.77
C GLN A 541 16.11 6.03 8.72
N LEU A 542 15.83 4.95 9.48
CA LEU A 542 16.76 4.44 10.49
C LEU A 542 18.15 4.06 9.94
N PRO A 543 18.28 3.46 8.73
CA PRO A 543 19.60 3.19 8.16
C PRO A 543 20.44 4.45 7.91
N VAL A 544 19.79 5.59 7.64
CA VAL A 544 20.49 6.89 7.53
C VAL A 544 20.96 7.37 8.90
N LEU A 545 20.10 7.27 9.92
CA LEU A 545 20.40 7.76 11.26
C LEU A 545 21.49 6.93 11.96
N PHE A 546 21.47 5.61 11.79
CA PHE A 546 22.34 4.69 12.52
C PHE A 546 23.68 4.43 11.85
N TYR A 547 23.95 5.10 10.73
CA TYR A 547 25.25 4.99 10.07
C TYR A 547 26.39 5.44 10.98
N SER A 548 27.43 4.60 11.08
CA SER A 548 28.65 4.85 11.82
C SER A 548 29.78 5.20 10.87
N THR A 549 30.36 6.38 11.03
CA THR A 549 31.53 6.84 10.26
C THR A 549 32.80 6.38 10.98
N TYR A 550 33.62 5.60 10.29
CA TYR A 550 34.95 5.23 10.80
C TYR A 550 35.96 6.35 10.52
N SER A 551 36.77 6.68 11.49
CA SER A 551 37.88 7.63 11.35
C SER A 551 39.23 6.88 11.41
N PRO A 552 39.91 6.68 10.28
CA PRO A 552 41.17 5.96 10.22
C PRO A 552 42.28 6.62 11.07
N SER A 553 42.21 7.95 11.22
CA SER A 553 43.26 8.71 11.95
C SER A 553 43.35 8.41 13.44
N ASN A 554 42.25 7.98 14.06
CA ASN A 554 42.19 7.71 15.51
C ASN A 554 41.53 6.35 15.86
N GLY A 555 41.15 5.55 14.86
CA GLY A 555 40.54 4.24 15.05
C GLY A 555 39.17 4.27 15.73
N THR A 556 38.40 5.38 15.65
CA THR A 556 37.12 5.54 16.32
C THR A 556 35.93 5.63 15.35
N TYR A 557 34.75 5.28 15.84
CA TYR A 557 33.49 5.41 15.13
C TYR A 557 32.68 6.59 15.68
N SER A 558 31.98 7.32 14.80
CA SER A 558 31.05 8.37 15.18
C SER A 558 29.68 8.16 14.49
N GLN A 559 28.59 8.54 15.16
CA GLN A 559 27.21 8.47 14.64
C GLN A 559 26.67 9.89 14.42
N ASP A 560 27.25 10.60 13.46
CA ASP A 560 26.98 12.03 13.24
C ASP A 560 25.55 12.29 12.72
N ASN A 561 24.93 11.29 12.10
CA ASN A 561 23.60 11.41 11.50
C ASN A 561 22.44 11.38 12.52
N LEU A 562 22.65 10.98 13.77
CA LEU A 562 21.59 10.87 14.78
C LEU A 562 20.84 12.17 15.03
N THR A 563 21.49 13.32 14.78
CA THR A 563 20.94 14.66 15.01
C THR A 563 20.29 15.28 13.77
N LEU A 564 20.23 14.56 12.66
CA LEU A 564 19.60 15.03 11.44
C LEU A 564 18.14 15.43 11.69
N LYS A 565 17.78 16.60 11.19
CA LYS A 565 16.43 17.14 11.30
C LYS A 565 15.47 16.42 10.35
N ASN A 566 14.19 16.52 10.65
CA ASN A 566 13.13 16.03 9.77
C ASN A 566 13.17 16.76 8.41
N SER A 567 13.02 16.02 7.33
CA SER A 567 12.75 16.60 6.01
C SER A 567 11.37 17.25 6.02
N GLN A 568 11.20 18.30 5.25
CA GLN A 568 9.98 19.10 5.19
C GLN A 568 9.46 19.16 3.76
N SER A 569 8.14 18.98 3.60
CA SER A 569 7.45 19.03 2.31
C SER A 569 6.20 19.88 2.39
N THR A 570 6.06 20.87 1.52
CA THR A 570 4.87 21.70 1.38
C THR A 570 4.15 21.32 0.09
N HIS A 571 2.89 20.92 0.21
CA HIS A 571 2.05 20.50 -0.92
C HIS A 571 1.01 21.59 -1.24
N TYR A 572 0.87 21.90 -2.52
CA TYR A 572 -0.20 22.73 -3.07
C TYR A 572 -0.92 21.91 -4.13
N ILE A 573 -2.23 21.76 -4.00
CA ILE A 573 -3.03 20.92 -4.91
C ILE A 573 -4.28 21.69 -5.33
N VAL A 574 -4.54 21.73 -6.62
CA VAL A 574 -5.81 22.16 -7.22
C VAL A 574 -6.46 20.93 -7.85
N SER A 575 -7.72 20.71 -7.61
CA SER A 575 -8.46 19.59 -8.19
C SER A 575 -9.77 20.05 -8.82
N TYR A 576 -10.14 19.39 -9.91
CA TYR A 576 -11.41 19.56 -10.59
C TYR A 576 -12.09 18.20 -10.76
N GLY A 577 -13.33 18.09 -10.34
CA GLY A 577 -14.16 16.92 -10.52
C GLY A 577 -15.37 17.21 -11.38
N TRP A 578 -15.66 16.33 -12.33
CA TRP A 578 -16.83 16.41 -13.20
C TRP A 578 -17.54 15.06 -13.27
N GLN A 579 -18.80 15.03 -12.82
CA GLN A 579 -19.69 13.90 -12.98
C GLN A 579 -20.41 14.00 -14.34
N LEU A 580 -19.88 13.29 -15.34
CA LEU A 580 -20.35 13.28 -16.74
C LEU A 580 -21.69 12.57 -16.94
N GLY A 581 -22.32 12.10 -15.86
CA GLY A 581 -23.56 11.34 -15.86
C GLY A 581 -23.55 10.31 -14.72
N PRO A 582 -24.52 9.42 -14.63
CA PRO A 582 -24.63 8.50 -13.48
C PRO A 582 -23.50 7.50 -13.36
N HIS A 583 -22.75 7.25 -14.43
CA HIS A 583 -21.73 6.19 -14.46
C HIS A 583 -20.33 6.66 -14.85
N TRP A 584 -20.15 7.90 -15.26
CA TRP A 584 -18.87 8.43 -15.71
C TRP A 584 -18.41 9.57 -14.80
N SER A 585 -17.17 9.53 -14.38
CA SER A 585 -16.52 10.61 -13.64
C SER A 585 -15.18 10.97 -14.26
N LEU A 586 -14.90 12.26 -14.31
CA LEU A 586 -13.61 12.81 -14.69
C LEU A 586 -13.04 13.55 -13.49
N LYS A 587 -11.76 13.33 -13.22
CA LYS A 587 -11.03 14.01 -12.17
C LYS A 587 -9.69 14.49 -12.72
N ALA A 588 -9.41 15.77 -12.56
CA ALA A 588 -8.12 16.37 -12.90
C ALA A 588 -7.51 16.99 -11.65
N GLU A 589 -6.20 16.83 -11.48
CA GLU A 589 -5.45 17.46 -10.39
C GLU A 589 -4.18 18.09 -10.94
N ALA A 590 -3.82 19.28 -10.43
CA ALA A 590 -2.50 19.87 -10.62
C ALA A 590 -1.87 20.06 -9.25
N TYR A 591 -0.59 19.75 -9.15
CA TYR A 591 0.11 19.84 -7.88
C TYR A 591 1.49 20.48 -8.02
N TRP A 592 1.91 21.10 -6.94
CA TRP A 592 3.27 21.57 -6.73
C TRP A 592 3.70 21.22 -5.31
N GLN A 593 4.87 20.60 -5.18
CA GLN A 593 5.45 20.16 -3.92
C GLN A 593 6.86 20.75 -3.81
N GLN A 594 7.12 21.45 -2.73
CA GLN A 594 8.42 21.97 -2.38
C GLN A 594 8.99 21.18 -1.21
N ILE A 595 10.18 20.60 -1.39
CA ILE A 595 10.85 19.78 -0.39
C ILE A 595 12.11 20.50 0.08
N SER A 596 12.38 20.46 1.38
CA SER A 596 13.53 21.11 2.01
C SER A 596 14.04 20.32 3.20
N ARG A 597 15.21 20.72 3.71
CA ARG A 597 15.90 20.03 4.82
C ARG A 597 16.19 18.57 4.53
N VAL A 598 16.45 18.24 3.28
CA VAL A 598 16.84 16.87 2.89
C VAL A 598 18.28 16.62 3.29
N PRO A 599 18.61 15.45 3.85
CA PRO A 599 20.01 15.09 4.09
C PRO A 599 20.80 14.94 2.79
N VAL A 600 21.95 15.60 2.76
CA VAL A 600 22.97 15.55 1.71
C VAL A 600 24.35 15.51 2.36
N GLU A 601 25.37 15.13 1.64
CA GLU A 601 26.74 15.15 2.18
C GLU A 601 27.17 16.57 2.56
N ARG A 602 28.04 16.69 3.57
CA ARG A 602 28.54 17.98 4.07
C ARG A 602 29.39 18.70 3.03
N PHE A 603 30.22 17.96 2.30
CA PHE A 603 31.03 18.45 1.19
C PHE A 603 30.24 18.42 -0.13
N PRO A 604 30.61 19.25 -1.12
CA PRO A 604 29.94 19.22 -2.41
C PRO A 604 29.94 17.83 -3.03
N SER A 605 28.74 17.28 -3.27
CA SER A 605 28.52 15.99 -3.89
C SER A 605 27.14 15.95 -4.55
N THR A 606 26.90 14.90 -5.31
CA THR A 606 25.63 14.64 -5.99
C THR A 606 24.64 13.86 -5.14
N TYR A 607 25.05 13.36 -3.98
CA TYR A 607 24.23 12.52 -3.11
C TYR A 607 23.07 13.26 -2.46
N SER A 608 21.90 12.62 -2.46
CA SER A 608 20.71 13.06 -1.72
C SER A 608 19.86 11.86 -1.33
N VAL A 609 19.37 11.85 -0.08
CA VAL A 609 18.41 10.84 0.42
C VAL A 609 17.12 10.80 -0.41
N MET A 610 16.81 11.82 -1.21
CA MET A 610 15.65 11.80 -2.11
C MET A 610 15.71 10.70 -3.17
N ASN A 611 16.89 10.15 -3.49
CA ASN A 611 17.08 9.12 -4.50
C ASN A 611 17.13 7.70 -3.91
N GLU A 612 16.90 7.55 -2.60
CA GLU A 612 16.97 6.28 -1.89
C GLU A 612 15.60 5.58 -1.79
N GLY A 613 15.62 4.27 -1.49
CA GLY A 613 14.46 3.52 -0.99
C GLY A 613 13.73 2.65 -2.01
N ALA A 614 14.15 2.63 -3.28
CA ALA A 614 13.57 1.75 -4.31
C ALA A 614 14.41 0.48 -4.57
N ASN A 615 15.53 0.30 -3.89
CA ASN A 615 16.44 -0.82 -4.08
C ASN A 615 16.42 -1.75 -2.86
N PHE A 616 16.92 -2.98 -3.02
CA PHE A 616 17.15 -3.89 -1.91
C PHE A 616 18.28 -3.42 -0.98
N ARG A 617 19.05 -2.42 -1.38
CA ARG A 617 20.13 -1.81 -0.58
C ARG A 617 19.78 -0.35 -0.33
N PHE A 618 20.07 0.13 0.87
CA PHE A 618 20.01 1.53 1.22
C PHE A 618 21.44 2.09 1.27
N SER A 619 21.69 3.19 0.55
CA SER A 619 23.03 3.82 0.56
C SER A 619 23.39 4.30 1.95
N ARG A 620 24.62 4.07 2.34
CA ARG A 620 25.14 4.34 3.67
C ARG A 620 26.17 5.44 3.58
N LYS A 621 25.80 6.61 4.08
CA LYS A 621 26.64 7.82 4.04
C LYS A 621 26.66 8.48 5.41
N GLY A 622 27.85 8.81 5.88
CA GLY A 622 28.09 9.58 7.11
C GLY A 622 28.15 11.08 6.87
N ASN A 623 28.28 11.83 7.94
CA ASN A 623 28.47 13.29 7.92
C ASN A 623 27.43 14.07 7.10
N LEU A 624 26.19 13.61 7.12
CA LEU A 624 25.11 14.28 6.39
C LEU A 624 24.66 15.58 7.06
N VAL A 625 24.13 16.50 6.26
CA VAL A 625 23.56 17.77 6.70
C VAL A 625 22.25 18.06 6.00
N ASN A 626 21.31 18.73 6.67
CA ASN A 626 19.97 19.04 6.16
C ASN A 626 19.94 20.30 5.25
N ARG A 627 20.69 20.32 4.13
CA ARG A 627 20.75 21.44 3.18
C ARG A 627 20.10 21.15 1.83
N GLY A 628 19.83 19.87 1.52
CA GLY A 628 19.27 19.46 0.26
C GLY A 628 17.84 19.98 0.06
N GLN A 629 17.45 20.18 -1.20
CA GLN A 629 16.15 20.65 -1.62
C GLN A 629 15.60 19.75 -2.73
N GLY A 630 14.27 19.80 -2.92
CA GLY A 630 13.59 19.11 -4.00
C GLY A 630 12.33 19.84 -4.44
N LYS A 631 11.88 19.52 -5.65
CA LYS A 631 10.70 20.10 -6.26
C LYS A 631 10.03 19.05 -7.13
N ASN A 632 8.76 18.77 -6.84
CA ASN A 632 7.94 17.88 -7.67
C ASN A 632 6.69 18.65 -8.11
N GLN A 633 6.36 18.57 -9.38
CA GLN A 633 5.20 19.25 -9.95
C GLN A 633 4.59 18.40 -11.07
N GLY A 634 3.28 18.50 -11.27
CA GLY A 634 2.64 17.72 -12.32
C GLY A 634 1.15 17.95 -12.44
N VAL A 635 0.59 17.28 -13.44
CA VAL A 635 -0.84 17.23 -13.72
C VAL A 635 -1.29 15.78 -13.85
N GLU A 636 -2.45 15.50 -13.31
CA GLU A 636 -3.05 14.17 -13.28
C GLU A 636 -4.44 14.21 -13.88
N LEU A 637 -4.82 13.16 -14.60
CA LEU A 637 -6.15 12.99 -15.17
C LEU A 637 -6.64 11.57 -14.91
N SER A 638 -7.88 11.43 -14.45
CA SER A 638 -8.54 10.14 -14.32
C SER A 638 -9.93 10.22 -14.95
N LEU A 639 -10.24 9.30 -15.83
CA LEU A 639 -11.58 9.10 -16.41
C LEU A 639 -12.04 7.71 -16.03
N GLU A 640 -13.09 7.64 -15.23
CA GLU A 640 -13.62 6.38 -14.72
C GLU A 640 -15.05 6.17 -15.20
N ARG A 641 -15.32 4.98 -15.71
CA ARG A 641 -16.66 4.46 -15.88
C ARG A 641 -16.90 3.38 -14.85
N LEU A 642 -17.76 3.67 -13.90
CA LEU A 642 -18.19 2.70 -12.91
C LEU A 642 -18.80 1.48 -13.60
N PHE A 643 -18.67 0.32 -12.94
CA PHE A 643 -19.21 -0.91 -13.49
C PHE A 643 -20.72 -0.80 -13.69
N HIS A 644 -21.14 -0.81 -14.94
CA HIS A 644 -22.55 -0.72 -15.34
C HIS A 644 -22.76 -1.54 -16.61
N ARG A 645 -23.86 -2.32 -16.67
CA ARG A 645 -24.14 -3.26 -17.77
C ARG A 645 -22.97 -4.18 -18.05
N ASN A 646 -22.39 -4.70 -16.96
CA ASN A 646 -21.28 -5.64 -16.98
C ASN A 646 -19.98 -5.13 -17.63
N LEU A 647 -19.79 -3.81 -17.73
CA LEU A 647 -18.60 -3.17 -18.30
C LEU A 647 -18.10 -2.07 -17.37
N TYR A 648 -16.78 -2.04 -17.13
CA TYR A 648 -16.09 -0.93 -16.48
C TYR A 648 -14.90 -0.46 -17.33
N PHE A 649 -14.47 0.77 -17.06
CA PHE A 649 -13.30 1.37 -17.70
C PHE A 649 -12.65 2.36 -16.76
N LEU A 650 -11.32 2.38 -16.72
CA LEU A 650 -10.53 3.39 -16.05
C LEU A 650 -9.35 3.80 -16.92
N PHE A 651 -9.26 5.08 -17.21
CA PHE A 651 -8.04 5.72 -17.68
C PHE A 651 -7.45 6.54 -16.55
N SER A 652 -6.16 6.42 -16.30
CA SER A 652 -5.41 7.29 -15.42
C SER A 652 -4.11 7.70 -16.09
N GLY A 653 -3.78 8.98 -16.03
CA GLY A 653 -2.55 9.51 -16.61
C GLY A 653 -1.97 10.63 -15.76
N ALA A 654 -0.66 10.78 -15.77
CA ALA A 654 0.06 11.86 -15.15
C ALA A 654 1.26 12.30 -15.99
N LEU A 655 1.50 13.61 -16.02
CA LEU A 655 2.74 14.23 -16.50
C LEU A 655 3.36 14.95 -15.32
N PHE A 656 4.64 14.71 -15.06
CA PHE A 656 5.30 15.30 -13.90
C PHE A 656 6.80 15.50 -14.12
N ASP A 657 7.37 16.38 -13.28
CA ASP A 657 8.80 16.65 -13.20
C ASP A 657 9.23 16.64 -11.74
N ALA A 658 10.25 15.86 -11.41
CA ALA A 658 10.77 15.68 -10.07
C ALA A 658 12.29 15.94 -10.06
N LYS A 659 12.70 16.97 -9.32
CA LYS A 659 14.09 17.42 -9.27
C LYS A 659 14.61 17.56 -7.86
N TYR A 660 15.94 17.47 -7.72
CA TYR A 660 16.62 17.67 -6.45
C TYR A 660 17.87 18.56 -6.64
N THR A 661 18.26 19.23 -5.56
CA THR A 661 19.48 20.02 -5.45
C THR A 661 20.28 19.51 -4.24
N PRO A 662 21.39 18.80 -4.46
CA PRO A 662 22.27 18.29 -3.38
C PRO A 662 23.24 19.36 -2.87
N SER A 663 24.35 18.95 -2.24
CA SER A 663 25.30 19.88 -1.60
C SER A 663 26.20 20.66 -2.58
N ASP A 664 26.36 20.19 -3.81
CA ASP A 664 27.09 20.93 -4.86
C ASP A 664 26.27 22.10 -5.47
N GLY A 665 24.97 22.19 -5.14
CA GLY A 665 24.09 23.28 -5.58
C GLY A 665 23.55 23.15 -7.00
N ILE A 666 23.81 22.03 -7.72
CA ILE A 666 23.36 21.83 -9.10
C ILE A 666 22.04 21.04 -9.09
N GLU A 667 20.99 21.62 -9.69
CA GLU A 667 19.70 20.95 -9.84
C GLU A 667 19.78 19.80 -10.86
N ARG A 668 19.29 18.61 -10.48
CA ARG A 668 19.27 17.39 -11.30
C ARG A 668 17.92 16.69 -11.22
N ASN A 669 17.68 15.78 -12.16
CA ASN A 669 16.54 14.86 -12.06
C ASN A 669 16.71 13.91 -10.87
N THR A 670 15.61 13.57 -10.20
CA THR A 670 15.63 12.46 -9.24
C THR A 670 15.65 11.13 -9.99
N ALA A 671 16.10 10.05 -9.34
CA ALA A 671 15.97 8.68 -9.84
C ALA A 671 14.51 8.31 -10.19
N PHE A 672 13.56 9.00 -9.59
CA PHE A 672 12.11 8.76 -9.70
C PHE A 672 11.39 9.70 -10.67
N ASN A 673 12.12 10.51 -11.45
CA ASN A 673 11.55 11.40 -12.45
C ASN A 673 11.25 10.64 -13.75
N ASN A 674 10.20 9.82 -13.75
CA ASN A 674 9.78 9.09 -14.96
C ASN A 674 9.04 9.98 -15.99
N THR A 675 8.81 11.25 -15.69
CA THR A 675 8.18 12.27 -16.53
C THR A 675 6.70 12.02 -16.86
N TYR A 676 6.30 10.79 -17.14
CA TYR A 676 4.90 10.44 -17.41
C TYR A 676 4.58 9.00 -16.98
N VAL A 677 3.30 8.78 -16.72
CA VAL A 677 2.70 7.44 -16.56
C VAL A 677 1.27 7.47 -17.04
N TYR A 678 0.82 6.39 -17.67
CA TYR A 678 -0.59 6.16 -17.97
C TYR A 678 -0.98 4.71 -17.78
N ASN A 679 -2.25 4.51 -17.38
CA ASN A 679 -2.89 3.21 -17.34
C ASN A 679 -4.24 3.28 -18.07
N VAL A 680 -4.52 2.28 -18.86
CA VAL A 680 -5.82 2.04 -19.49
C VAL A 680 -6.29 0.67 -19.08
N LEU A 681 -7.36 0.59 -18.32
CA LEU A 681 -7.92 -0.70 -17.90
C LEU A 681 -9.41 -0.74 -18.10
N GLY A 682 -9.87 -1.93 -18.41
CA GLY A 682 -11.27 -2.19 -18.60
C GLY A 682 -11.57 -3.67 -18.59
N GLY A 683 -12.85 -3.99 -18.43
CA GLY A 683 -13.27 -5.37 -18.43
C GLY A 683 -14.76 -5.53 -18.56
N LYS A 684 -15.15 -6.71 -18.98
CA LYS A 684 -16.55 -7.08 -19.19
C LYS A 684 -16.84 -8.47 -18.63
N GLU A 685 -18.00 -8.60 -17.99
CA GLU A 685 -18.55 -9.87 -17.55
C GLU A 685 -19.67 -10.30 -18.51
N PHE A 686 -19.75 -11.61 -18.79
CA PHE A 686 -20.76 -12.23 -19.63
C PHE A 686 -21.45 -13.32 -18.85
N GLU A 687 -22.75 -13.30 -18.74
CA GLU A 687 -23.52 -14.39 -18.20
C GLU A 687 -23.63 -15.49 -19.25
N LEU A 688 -22.94 -16.62 -19.04
CA LEU A 688 -22.93 -17.73 -19.97
C LEU A 688 -24.16 -18.63 -19.78
N SER A 689 -24.58 -18.82 -18.54
CA SER A 689 -25.76 -19.62 -18.24
C SER A 689 -26.39 -19.22 -16.91
N ARG A 690 -27.71 -19.28 -16.88
CA ARG A 690 -28.52 -19.12 -15.66
C ARG A 690 -29.52 -20.27 -15.58
N THR A 691 -29.35 -21.12 -14.61
CA THR A 691 -30.19 -22.31 -14.40
C THR A 691 -30.73 -22.34 -12.97
N GLN A 692 -31.62 -23.28 -12.68
CA GLN A 692 -32.07 -23.51 -11.30
C GLN A 692 -30.92 -23.95 -10.38
N LYS A 693 -29.84 -24.53 -10.93
CA LYS A 693 -28.69 -25.04 -10.18
C LYS A 693 -27.62 -23.97 -9.92
N GLY A 694 -27.63 -22.87 -10.65
CA GLY A 694 -26.64 -21.83 -10.47
C GLY A 694 -26.48 -20.89 -11.67
N ILE A 695 -25.53 -19.98 -11.55
CA ILE A 695 -25.18 -19.00 -12.58
C ILE A 695 -23.70 -19.17 -12.90
N THR A 696 -23.36 -19.06 -14.19
CA THR A 696 -21.98 -19.08 -14.66
C THR A 696 -21.69 -17.79 -15.40
N HIS A 697 -20.65 -17.10 -14.98
CA HIS A 697 -20.13 -15.90 -15.62
C HIS A 697 -18.77 -16.19 -16.22
N PHE A 698 -18.52 -15.64 -17.41
CA PHE A 698 -17.20 -15.49 -17.99
C PHE A 698 -16.82 -14.02 -17.85
N PHE A 699 -15.57 -13.73 -17.54
CA PHE A 699 -15.08 -12.37 -17.50
C PHE A 699 -13.76 -12.24 -18.26
N PHE A 700 -13.62 -11.07 -18.88
CA PHE A 700 -12.39 -10.62 -19.53
C PHE A 700 -12.01 -9.25 -18.98
N ASN A 701 -10.77 -9.10 -18.55
CA ASN A 701 -10.20 -7.84 -18.10
C ASN A 701 -8.87 -7.60 -18.80
N THR A 702 -8.54 -6.35 -19.07
CA THR A 702 -7.27 -5.99 -19.69
C THR A 702 -6.73 -4.70 -19.10
N LYS A 703 -5.41 -4.57 -19.12
CA LYS A 703 -4.69 -3.39 -18.64
C LYS A 703 -3.49 -3.12 -19.52
N ILE A 704 -3.35 -1.87 -19.94
CA ILE A 704 -2.16 -1.34 -20.60
C ILE A 704 -1.53 -0.32 -19.65
N THR A 705 -0.23 -0.44 -19.42
CA THR A 705 0.56 0.51 -18.63
C THR A 705 1.71 1.00 -19.47
N GLY A 706 1.91 2.31 -19.53
CA GLY A 706 3.11 2.91 -20.10
C GLY A 706 3.65 3.99 -19.17
N ALA A 707 4.96 4.08 -19.06
CA ALA A 707 5.66 5.07 -18.25
C ALA A 707 6.99 5.45 -18.89
N GLY A 708 7.43 6.67 -18.62
CA GLY A 708 8.79 7.06 -18.99
C GLY A 708 9.82 6.28 -18.19
N GLY A 709 10.99 6.02 -18.75
CA GLY A 709 12.11 5.45 -18.03
C GLY A 709 12.61 6.38 -16.93
N GLY A 710 13.06 5.82 -15.81
CA GLY A 710 13.72 6.55 -14.74
C GLY A 710 15.08 7.09 -15.16
N TYR A 711 15.61 8.06 -14.40
CA TYR A 711 16.97 8.55 -14.63
C TYR A 711 18.00 7.77 -13.84
N TYR A 712 19.19 7.60 -14.42
CA TYR A 712 20.31 6.90 -13.79
C TYR A 712 21.63 7.64 -14.01
N THR A 713 22.63 7.31 -13.19
CA THR A 713 24.00 7.80 -13.31
C THR A 713 24.79 6.80 -14.17
N PRO A 714 25.47 7.20 -15.23
CA PRO A 714 26.26 6.30 -16.07
C PRO A 714 27.42 5.68 -15.30
N ILE A 715 27.76 4.44 -15.64
CA ILE A 715 28.93 3.73 -15.14
C ILE A 715 30.18 4.24 -15.89
N ASN A 716 31.23 4.56 -15.15
CA ASN A 716 32.54 4.83 -15.71
C ASN A 716 33.25 3.49 -15.98
N LEU A 717 33.19 3.03 -17.24
CA LEU A 717 33.70 1.71 -17.63
C LEU A 717 35.19 1.53 -17.34
N ASP A 718 36.01 2.51 -17.71
CA ASP A 718 37.49 2.42 -17.53
C ASP A 718 37.85 2.37 -16.03
N ALA A 719 37.22 3.21 -15.23
CA ALA A 719 37.43 3.22 -13.78
C ALA A 719 36.90 1.93 -13.12
N THR A 720 35.79 1.37 -13.59
CA THR A 720 35.22 0.11 -13.10
C THR A 720 36.15 -1.07 -13.38
N ILE A 721 36.69 -1.15 -14.60
CA ILE A 721 37.68 -2.16 -14.98
C ILE A 721 38.93 -2.04 -14.10
N ALA A 722 39.44 -0.81 -13.91
CA ALA A 722 40.60 -0.54 -13.05
C ALA A 722 40.35 -0.85 -11.56
N ASN A 723 39.09 -0.86 -11.13
CA ASN A 723 38.65 -1.16 -9.78
C ASN A 723 38.17 -2.63 -9.62
N ASN A 724 38.76 -3.55 -10.38
CA ASN A 724 38.45 -4.97 -10.31
C ASN A 724 36.97 -5.31 -10.51
N GLY A 725 36.27 -4.58 -11.40
CA GLY A 725 34.86 -4.81 -11.70
C GLY A 725 33.85 -4.16 -10.73
N ASN A 726 34.32 -3.55 -9.65
CA ASN A 726 33.46 -2.78 -8.75
C ASN A 726 33.00 -1.50 -9.45
N GLU A 727 31.68 -1.34 -9.64
CA GLU A 727 31.09 -0.25 -10.40
C GLU A 727 31.45 1.12 -9.83
N ILE A 728 32.06 1.96 -10.68
CA ILE A 728 32.30 3.37 -10.41
C ILE A 728 31.40 4.20 -11.34
N TYR A 729 30.71 5.17 -10.79
CA TYR A 729 29.77 6.01 -11.51
C TYR A 729 30.39 7.35 -11.89
N LEU A 730 29.88 7.96 -12.97
CA LEU A 730 30.25 9.32 -13.41
C LEU A 730 29.44 10.33 -12.56
N ASP A 731 29.93 10.70 -11.41
CA ASP A 731 29.22 11.56 -10.45
C ASP A 731 28.87 12.95 -11.01
N ASP A 732 29.67 13.50 -11.90
CA ASP A 732 29.39 14.76 -12.62
C ASP A 732 28.17 14.64 -13.53
N GLN A 733 27.82 13.41 -13.96
CA GLN A 733 26.67 13.09 -14.77
C GLN A 733 25.55 12.39 -13.95
N ALA A 734 25.47 12.66 -12.67
CA ALA A 734 24.48 12.05 -11.81
C ALA A 734 23.05 12.29 -12.33
N PHE A 735 22.33 11.16 -12.57
CA PHE A 735 20.96 11.14 -13.09
C PHE A 735 20.75 11.95 -14.39
N SER A 736 21.75 11.95 -15.28
CA SER A 736 21.69 12.62 -16.59
C SER A 736 21.11 11.71 -17.68
N GLU A 737 21.33 10.42 -17.58
CA GLU A 737 20.86 9.44 -18.56
C GLU A 737 19.50 8.87 -18.17
N ARG A 738 18.73 8.43 -19.17
CA ARG A 738 17.38 7.93 -18.98
C ARG A 738 17.25 6.50 -19.52
N TYR A 739 16.63 5.62 -18.73
CA TYR A 739 16.25 4.29 -19.20
C TYR A 739 15.22 4.37 -20.34
N PRO A 740 15.11 3.33 -21.19
CA PRO A 740 14.02 3.21 -22.15
C PRO A 740 12.66 3.25 -21.47
N ASP A 741 11.65 3.72 -22.20
CA ASP A 741 10.28 3.79 -21.71
C ASP A 741 9.74 2.40 -21.40
N TYR A 742 9.06 2.28 -20.26
CA TYR A 742 8.38 1.07 -19.81
C TYR A 742 7.04 0.91 -20.51
N PHE A 743 6.74 -0.30 -20.98
CA PHE A 743 5.43 -0.66 -21.52
C PHE A 743 5.06 -2.08 -21.16
N ARG A 744 3.78 -2.28 -20.76
CA ARG A 744 3.27 -3.60 -20.42
C ARG A 744 1.78 -3.69 -20.74
N TRP A 745 1.40 -4.80 -21.37
CA TRP A 745 0.02 -5.16 -21.62
C TRP A 745 -0.33 -6.46 -20.92
N ASP A 746 -1.32 -6.42 -20.03
CA ASP A 746 -1.82 -7.56 -19.28
C ASP A 746 -3.27 -7.86 -19.66
N ALA A 747 -3.67 -9.14 -19.65
CA ALA A 747 -5.04 -9.56 -19.84
C ALA A 747 -5.40 -10.71 -18.89
N LYS A 748 -6.61 -10.68 -18.35
CA LYS A 748 -7.13 -11.70 -17.44
C LYS A 748 -8.42 -12.26 -17.99
N ILE A 749 -8.50 -13.57 -18.07
CA ILE A 749 -9.73 -14.29 -18.37
C ILE A 749 -10.12 -15.19 -17.21
N GLY A 750 -11.40 -15.41 -17.02
CA GLY A 750 -11.84 -16.34 -15.99
C GLY A 750 -13.29 -16.71 -16.07
N VAL A 751 -13.63 -17.75 -15.33
CA VAL A 751 -14.99 -18.27 -15.19
C VAL A 751 -15.33 -18.31 -13.71
N ARG A 752 -16.45 -17.71 -13.33
CA ARG A 752 -17.03 -17.79 -12.00
C ARG A 752 -18.36 -18.54 -12.05
N ARG A 753 -18.46 -19.57 -11.25
CA ARG A 753 -19.64 -20.42 -11.11
C ARG A 753 -20.23 -20.28 -9.73
N GLU A 754 -21.47 -19.78 -9.67
CA GLU A 754 -22.26 -19.62 -8.45
C GLU A 754 -23.26 -20.76 -8.32
N GLY A 755 -23.05 -21.67 -7.39
CA GLY A 755 -23.88 -22.86 -7.21
C GLY A 755 -25.01 -22.62 -6.22
N LYS A 756 -26.26 -22.49 -6.66
CA LYS A 756 -27.43 -22.26 -5.80
C LYS A 756 -27.74 -23.43 -4.84
N GLN A 757 -27.58 -24.67 -5.28
CA GLN A 757 -27.95 -25.85 -4.49
C GLN A 757 -26.91 -26.21 -3.43
N LYS A 758 -25.65 -25.87 -3.62
CA LYS A 758 -24.55 -26.26 -2.72
C LYS A 758 -23.98 -25.10 -1.94
N ASN A 759 -24.53 -23.88 -2.13
CA ASN A 759 -24.00 -22.64 -1.53
C ASN A 759 -22.47 -22.47 -1.72
N ILE A 760 -21.98 -22.73 -2.93
CA ILE A 760 -20.56 -22.71 -3.27
C ILE A 760 -20.35 -21.77 -4.45
N SER A 761 -19.39 -20.86 -4.28
CA SER A 761 -18.82 -20.06 -5.39
C SER A 761 -17.44 -20.62 -5.76
N GLN A 762 -17.21 -20.76 -7.05
CA GLN A 762 -15.92 -21.20 -7.60
C GLN A 762 -15.48 -20.23 -8.69
N GLU A 763 -14.21 -19.85 -8.67
CA GLU A 763 -13.60 -19.00 -9.68
C GLU A 763 -12.29 -19.61 -10.17
N TRP A 764 -12.13 -19.66 -11.48
CA TRP A 764 -10.90 -20.00 -12.17
C TRP A 764 -10.50 -18.79 -13.02
N SER A 765 -9.28 -18.37 -12.90
CA SER A 765 -8.77 -17.30 -13.78
C SER A 765 -7.30 -17.52 -14.15
N ILE A 766 -6.96 -17.00 -15.33
CA ILE A 766 -5.60 -16.94 -15.84
C ILE A 766 -5.32 -15.47 -16.15
N ASP A 767 -4.28 -14.94 -15.57
CA ASP A 767 -3.76 -13.60 -15.86
C ASP A 767 -2.52 -13.75 -16.74
N PHE A 768 -2.63 -13.26 -17.97
CA PHE A 768 -1.56 -13.20 -18.95
C PHE A 768 -0.81 -11.89 -18.73
N LEU A 769 0.37 -12.01 -18.19
CA LEU A 769 1.18 -10.85 -17.82
C LEU A 769 2.19 -10.56 -18.93
N ASN A 770 2.29 -9.30 -19.32
CA ASN A 770 3.16 -8.83 -20.39
C ASN A 770 2.94 -9.55 -21.73
N LEU A 771 1.70 -9.48 -22.25
CA LEU A 771 1.29 -10.12 -23.53
C LEU A 771 2.18 -9.77 -24.72
N THR A 772 2.84 -8.63 -24.69
CA THR A 772 3.75 -8.19 -25.76
C THR A 772 5.10 -8.85 -25.69
N ASN A 773 5.38 -9.61 -24.65
CA ASN A 773 6.71 -10.17 -24.34
C ASN A 773 7.83 -9.13 -24.41
N ARG A 774 7.52 -7.85 -24.08
CA ARG A 774 8.52 -6.79 -24.12
C ARG A 774 9.45 -6.94 -22.91
N GLU A 775 10.72 -7.08 -23.17
CA GLU A 775 11.77 -7.04 -22.19
C GLU A 775 11.98 -5.58 -21.76
N ASN A 776 11.38 -5.21 -20.61
CA ASN A 776 11.59 -3.89 -20.04
C ASN A 776 12.92 -3.88 -19.30
N LEU A 777 13.74 -2.88 -19.52
CA LEU A 777 15.03 -2.79 -18.86
C LEU A 777 14.86 -2.67 -17.34
N PHE A 778 15.57 -3.53 -16.60
CA PHE A 778 15.64 -3.49 -15.13
C PHE A 778 16.76 -2.55 -14.66
N VAL A 779 18.00 -2.84 -15.07
CA VAL A 779 19.19 -2.09 -14.71
C VAL A 779 20.29 -2.27 -15.75
N LYS A 780 21.20 -1.32 -15.81
CA LYS A 780 22.50 -1.50 -16.50
C LYS A 780 23.53 -1.92 -15.47
N ARG A 781 24.30 -2.96 -15.79
CA ARG A 781 25.31 -3.54 -14.89
C ARG A 781 26.60 -3.83 -15.65
N TYR A 782 27.71 -3.66 -14.99
CA TYR A 782 29.00 -4.10 -15.52
C TYR A 782 29.06 -5.64 -15.54
N ASN A 783 29.57 -6.18 -16.66
CA ASN A 783 29.82 -7.60 -16.82
C ASN A 783 31.32 -7.83 -16.97
N GLU A 784 31.93 -8.62 -16.07
CA GLU A 784 33.36 -8.88 -16.01
C GLU A 784 33.83 -9.75 -17.17
N VAL A 785 32.98 -10.62 -17.72
CA VAL A 785 33.35 -11.58 -18.77
C VAL A 785 33.65 -10.84 -20.10
N ASN A 786 32.79 -9.89 -20.46
CA ASN A 786 32.92 -9.13 -21.70
C ASN A 786 33.48 -7.72 -21.50
N GLN A 787 33.77 -7.33 -20.24
CA GLN A 787 34.26 -6.02 -19.81
C GLN A 787 33.44 -4.86 -20.39
N SER A 788 32.10 -4.98 -20.36
CA SER A 788 31.18 -3.98 -20.90
C SER A 788 29.99 -3.77 -19.95
N VAL A 789 29.26 -2.65 -20.14
CA VAL A 789 28.01 -2.38 -19.43
C VAL A 789 26.87 -3.01 -20.20
N ASN A 790 26.26 -4.04 -19.63
CA ASN A 790 25.17 -4.79 -20.21
C ASN A 790 23.82 -4.37 -19.65
N ASN A 791 22.76 -4.60 -20.43
CA ASN A 791 21.39 -4.48 -19.98
C ASN A 791 21.00 -5.76 -19.24
N VAL A 792 20.33 -5.60 -18.09
CA VAL A 792 19.60 -6.65 -17.40
C VAL A 792 18.11 -6.36 -17.58
N ASP A 793 17.40 -7.26 -18.20
CA ASP A 793 16.00 -7.05 -18.57
C ASP A 793 15.06 -7.75 -17.58
N GLN A 794 13.86 -7.21 -17.41
CA GLN A 794 12.80 -7.79 -16.57
C GLN A 794 12.15 -8.96 -17.31
N LEU A 795 11.42 -9.79 -16.55
CA LEU A 795 10.68 -10.93 -17.10
C LEU A 795 9.78 -10.50 -18.27
N GLY A 796 9.86 -11.26 -19.35
CA GLY A 796 8.97 -11.18 -20.49
C GLY A 796 7.55 -11.66 -20.14
N PHE A 797 6.94 -12.41 -21.05
CA PHE A 797 5.61 -12.99 -20.86
C PHE A 797 5.60 -14.08 -19.79
N PHE A 798 4.61 -14.03 -18.86
CA PHE A 798 4.36 -15.13 -17.95
C PHE A 798 2.87 -15.25 -17.54
N LEU A 799 2.50 -16.39 -16.97
CA LEU A 799 1.13 -16.71 -16.57
C LEU A 799 1.00 -16.70 -15.06
N ASP A 800 -0.12 -16.15 -14.60
CA ASP A 800 -0.51 -16.28 -13.20
C ASP A 800 -1.92 -16.91 -13.11
N ILE A 801 -2.03 -18.04 -12.39
CA ILE A 801 -3.22 -18.87 -12.36
C ILE A 801 -3.83 -18.80 -10.96
N LEU A 802 -5.14 -18.58 -10.90
CA LEU A 802 -5.91 -18.57 -9.66
C LEU A 802 -7.04 -19.61 -9.73
N TYR A 803 -7.16 -20.42 -8.67
CA TYR A 803 -8.38 -21.12 -8.32
C TYR A 803 -8.85 -20.69 -6.94
N LYS A 804 -10.10 -20.26 -6.83
CA LYS A 804 -10.74 -19.80 -5.59
C LYS A 804 -12.05 -20.53 -5.37
N ILE A 805 -12.29 -21.00 -4.15
CA ILE A 805 -13.55 -21.61 -3.72
C ILE A 805 -14.01 -20.98 -2.42
N GLN A 806 -15.31 -20.70 -2.32
CA GLN A 806 -15.96 -20.11 -1.15
C GLN A 806 -17.20 -20.92 -0.79
N PHE A 807 -17.37 -21.19 0.50
CA PHE A 807 -18.50 -21.97 1.05
C PHE A 807 -18.74 -21.68 2.53
#